data_dff6aea2ca7e52fd5f385e6c177e3cc1
#
_entry.id   dff6aea2ca7e52fd5f385e6c177e3cc1
#
_cell.length_a   1.000
_cell.length_b   1.000
_cell.length_c   1.000
_cell.angle_alpha   90.00
_cell.angle_beta   90.00
_cell.angle_gamma   90.00
#
_symmetry.space_group_name_H-M   'P 1'
#
loop_
_entity.id
_entity.type
_entity.pdbx_description
1 polymer ?
#
loop_
_entity_poly.entity_id
_entity_poly.type
_entity_poly.pdbx_seq_one_letter_code
_entity_poly.pdbx_strand_id
1 'polypeptide(L)'
;MVRQYQELKAQHPGTLLFFRLGDFYELFFDDAVVGARELQITLTARHKERGDPIPMCGVPHHSAANYIAKLVRKGYRVAICEQTEDASKTKKLVRREVVRIVTPGTPIDPQLLEPRESTFLAAVCARGESVGAAFLDISTGEFRATQAHGAESWKRIAADIESYAPRELLFPVSLAPLIRAAFGATPKTGSLPLKSGLRAQETGPEENQTSDSHLSMTDSASLSGTLTPLDDWLWQADDSEQLLIKHFGVRSLEGFGLAKKGEAITAAAACLRYAQETQRAGAAHVADILYFEPQDHLVLDNITVRNLELVQALGASDSGRALLVVIDETVTGMGARLLRSWLLRPSVHRGEVEARHGAVAELHASHMERDALRASLKEVADLERLTGRLNLGSAMPRDLVALRVSLDRVPTIRELLANGDCALLQVLNESLDELADVRSLIASSIEDDPPVKLVDGGVIRNGYSAELDELRSLSRNAKQTIAALEAEERARSGIGSLRIRYNNVFGYFIEVSKANAARVPPEYERRQTLANAERFTTPALKEWEAKVLGAEERILQLESEIFSLICRQVATETARIQATARALACLDAVTSLAETAVRRRYVRPTMHDGDELEVVHGRHPVIEVFIDEPFVPNSVYLNNSTDRLLIITGPNMGGKSTVLRQTALICILAQMGSFVPAESARLPLLDRVWTRVGASDDLARGRSTFMVEMTETAAILHNATPRSLVLLDEIGRGTATFDGLSIAWAVAEYLHDSPERCAKTLFATHYHELTEMAERLPGAQNYQITATEREGEVVFLHRLERGRASKSYGIEVARLAGMPPAALARAREVLQRLERYELDVFAEETQVAEGAMAVGATRSTEEAALSRATSRAARRRLAAQSSLFDLANQKIVDELREANPEKMSGEEAKQLLSELKDQVM
;
A
#
# COMPACT_ATOMS: atom_id res chain seq x y z
N MET A 1 23.02 -3.68 -36.29
CA MET A 1 22.77 -3.85 -34.89
C MET A 1 22.41 -2.50 -34.22
N VAL A 2 23.30 -1.49 -34.16
CA VAL A 2 22.99 -0.15 -33.59
C VAL A 2 21.76 0.49 -34.26
N ARG A 3 21.64 0.39 -35.57
CA ARG A 3 20.45 0.87 -36.30
C ARG A 3 19.17 0.15 -35.85
N GLN A 4 19.22 -1.18 -35.71
CA GLN A 4 18.07 -1.97 -35.17
C GLN A 4 17.71 -1.55 -33.77
N TYR A 5 18.72 -1.27 -32.91
CA TYR A 5 18.47 -0.72 -31.56
C TYR A 5 17.74 0.63 -31.63
N GLN A 6 18.20 1.55 -32.48
CA GLN A 6 17.58 2.88 -32.62
C GLN A 6 16.16 2.81 -33.19
N GLU A 7 15.90 1.92 -34.16
CA GLU A 7 14.56 1.68 -34.71
C GLU A 7 13.59 1.18 -33.63
N LEU A 8 14.02 0.20 -32.81
CA LEU A 8 13.20 -0.31 -31.69
C LEU A 8 13.03 0.73 -30.57
N LYS A 9 14.09 1.49 -30.27
CA LYS A 9 14.03 2.56 -29.28
C LYS A 9 13.06 3.67 -29.68
N ALA A 10 12.99 4.02 -30.95
CA ALA A 10 12.06 5.01 -31.48
C ALA A 10 10.59 4.57 -31.34
N GLN A 11 10.31 3.25 -31.38
CA GLN A 11 8.97 2.69 -31.17
C GLN A 11 8.56 2.66 -29.70
N HIS A 12 9.53 2.70 -28.77
CA HIS A 12 9.29 2.64 -27.33
C HIS A 12 9.94 3.82 -26.59
N PRO A 13 9.47 5.05 -26.82
CA PRO A 13 10.01 6.23 -26.15
C PRO A 13 9.77 6.16 -24.64
N GLY A 14 10.71 6.70 -23.87
CA GLY A 14 10.61 6.73 -22.40
C GLY A 14 10.85 5.38 -21.69
N THR A 15 11.27 4.31 -22.38
CA THR A 15 11.63 3.02 -21.80
C THR A 15 13.13 2.78 -21.89
N LEU A 16 13.72 2.07 -20.93
CA LEU A 16 15.08 1.55 -21.01
C LEU A 16 15.06 0.26 -21.84
N LEU A 17 15.76 0.23 -22.98
CA LEU A 17 15.75 -0.91 -23.90
C LEU A 17 16.84 -1.92 -23.54
N PHE A 18 16.46 -3.07 -22.98
CA PHE A 18 17.33 -4.22 -22.73
C PHE A 18 17.43 -5.07 -23.98
N PHE A 19 18.49 -4.85 -24.74
CA PHE A 19 18.67 -5.44 -26.07
C PHE A 19 19.53 -6.70 -26.01
N ARG A 20 18.97 -7.86 -26.35
CA ARG A 20 19.66 -9.15 -26.28
C ARG A 20 20.80 -9.26 -27.28
N LEU A 21 22.01 -9.50 -26.77
CA LEU A 21 23.23 -9.80 -27.56
C LEU A 21 23.98 -10.99 -26.93
N GLY A 22 23.77 -12.16 -27.48
CA GLY A 22 24.34 -13.42 -26.95
C GLY A 22 23.85 -13.66 -25.52
N ASP A 23 24.76 -13.76 -24.54
CA ASP A 23 24.45 -14.02 -23.14
C ASP A 23 24.22 -12.74 -22.30
N PHE A 24 24.15 -11.58 -22.96
CA PHE A 24 23.94 -10.30 -22.30
C PHE A 24 22.70 -9.57 -22.81
N TYR A 25 22.10 -8.74 -21.94
CA TYR A 25 21.32 -7.60 -22.36
C TYR A 25 22.20 -6.35 -22.33
N GLU A 26 22.32 -5.69 -23.47
CA GLU A 26 23.10 -4.46 -23.61
C GLU A 26 22.19 -3.25 -23.77
N LEU A 27 22.57 -2.16 -23.14
CA LEU A 27 21.94 -0.85 -23.27
C LEU A 27 22.93 0.06 -24.00
N PHE A 28 22.41 0.99 -24.82
CA PHE A 28 23.22 1.92 -25.60
C PHE A 28 22.75 3.36 -25.42
N PHE A 29 23.58 4.33 -25.78
CA PHE A 29 23.31 5.77 -25.72
C PHE A 29 22.87 6.23 -24.32
N ASP A 30 21.82 7.06 -24.26
CA ASP A 30 21.27 7.60 -23.00
C ASP A 30 20.80 6.48 -22.05
N ASP A 31 20.25 5.39 -22.60
CA ASP A 31 19.84 4.23 -21.81
C ASP A 31 21.02 3.60 -21.06
N ALA A 32 22.21 3.57 -21.69
CA ALA A 32 23.41 3.05 -21.05
C ALA A 32 23.89 3.94 -19.91
N VAL A 33 23.84 5.26 -20.08
CA VAL A 33 24.23 6.22 -19.05
C VAL A 33 23.31 6.12 -17.84
N VAL A 34 22.00 6.10 -18.07
CA VAL A 34 20.99 5.94 -17.02
C VAL A 34 21.13 4.56 -16.35
N GLY A 35 21.21 3.49 -17.16
CA GLY A 35 21.33 2.12 -16.66
C GLY A 35 22.60 1.90 -15.81
N ALA A 36 23.74 2.40 -16.26
CA ALA A 36 25.00 2.30 -15.50
C ALA A 36 24.91 3.02 -14.15
N ARG A 37 24.34 4.23 -14.12
CA ARG A 37 24.16 5.03 -12.92
C ARG A 37 23.23 4.34 -11.92
N GLU A 38 22.04 3.96 -12.39
CA GLU A 38 20.97 3.42 -11.50
C GLU A 38 21.26 2.01 -10.99
N LEU A 39 21.94 1.20 -11.79
CA LEU A 39 22.31 -0.18 -11.44
C LEU A 39 23.69 -0.27 -10.78
N GLN A 40 24.48 0.82 -10.79
CA GLN A 40 25.85 0.86 -10.30
C GLN A 40 26.76 -0.16 -11.02
N ILE A 41 26.62 -0.26 -12.34
CA ILE A 41 27.45 -1.10 -13.21
C ILE A 41 28.36 -0.25 -14.10
N THR A 42 29.41 -0.87 -14.64
CA THR A 42 30.42 -0.19 -15.44
C THR A 42 29.83 0.35 -16.76
N LEU A 43 29.98 1.65 -16.97
CA LEU A 43 29.73 2.29 -18.27
C LEU A 43 30.97 2.11 -19.15
N THR A 44 30.79 1.49 -20.31
CA THR A 44 31.83 1.30 -21.36
C THR A 44 31.45 2.03 -22.64
N ALA A 45 32.27 1.93 -23.66
CA ALA A 45 31.95 2.49 -24.96
C ALA A 45 32.33 1.51 -26.05
N ARG A 46 31.49 1.44 -27.11
CA ARG A 46 31.74 0.69 -28.35
C ARG A 46 32.31 1.61 -29.41
N HIS A 47 33.13 1.10 -30.31
CA HIS A 47 33.80 1.84 -31.41
C HIS A 47 34.81 2.91 -30.96
N LYS A 48 35.60 2.63 -29.93
CA LYS A 48 36.64 3.56 -29.43
C LYS A 48 37.68 3.97 -30.50
N GLU A 49 37.86 3.18 -31.56
CA GLU A 49 38.90 3.37 -32.56
C GLU A 49 38.39 3.95 -33.89
N ARG A 50 37.07 4.03 -34.16
CA ARG A 50 36.49 4.50 -35.42
C ARG A 50 35.22 5.31 -35.17
N GLY A 51 35.34 6.61 -34.92
CA GLY A 51 34.22 7.54 -34.80
C GLY A 51 33.87 7.90 -33.34
N ASP A 52 32.73 8.57 -33.12
CA ASP A 52 32.27 8.92 -31.77
C ASP A 52 31.96 7.66 -30.94
N PRO A 53 32.52 7.57 -29.72
CA PRO A 53 32.29 6.40 -28.85
C PRO A 53 30.84 6.31 -28.44
N ILE A 54 30.17 5.17 -28.71
CA ILE A 54 28.79 4.92 -28.31
C ILE A 54 28.79 4.39 -26.88
N PRO A 55 28.22 5.13 -25.90
CA PRO A 55 28.09 4.64 -24.53
C PRO A 55 27.32 3.32 -24.49
N MET A 56 27.82 2.35 -23.74
CA MET A 56 27.13 1.07 -23.52
C MET A 56 27.37 0.52 -22.10
N CYS A 57 26.38 -0.19 -21.59
CA CYS A 57 26.51 -1.04 -20.42
C CYS A 57 25.72 -2.34 -20.64
N GLY A 58 25.98 -3.36 -19.87
CA GLY A 58 25.30 -4.65 -20.07
C GLY A 58 25.21 -5.46 -18.78
N VAL A 59 24.19 -6.31 -18.73
CA VAL A 59 23.95 -7.25 -17.65
C VAL A 59 23.82 -8.66 -18.20
N PRO A 60 24.30 -9.70 -17.49
CA PRO A 60 24.14 -11.07 -17.95
C PRO A 60 22.64 -11.46 -18.03
N HIS A 61 22.25 -12.14 -19.09
CA HIS A 61 20.85 -12.56 -19.30
C HIS A 61 20.26 -13.34 -18.13
N HIS A 62 21.03 -14.31 -17.61
CA HIS A 62 20.56 -15.18 -16.51
C HIS A 62 20.28 -14.44 -15.19
N SER A 63 20.85 -13.24 -15.00
CA SER A 63 20.67 -12.40 -13.79
C SER A 63 19.88 -11.13 -14.06
N ALA A 64 19.40 -10.92 -15.30
CA ALA A 64 18.73 -9.69 -15.73
C ALA A 64 17.50 -9.33 -14.89
N ALA A 65 16.74 -10.32 -14.42
CA ALA A 65 15.53 -10.11 -13.63
C ALA A 65 15.79 -9.24 -12.37
N ASN A 66 16.91 -9.46 -11.67
CA ASN A 66 17.28 -8.67 -10.50
C ASN A 66 17.60 -7.21 -10.84
N TYR A 67 18.23 -6.97 -12.01
CA TYR A 67 18.55 -5.62 -12.48
C TYR A 67 17.30 -4.89 -12.97
N ILE A 68 16.42 -5.58 -13.68
CA ILE A 68 15.11 -5.06 -14.09
C ILE A 68 14.29 -4.68 -12.86
N ALA A 69 14.23 -5.54 -11.85
CA ALA A 69 13.54 -5.27 -10.60
C ALA A 69 14.02 -3.99 -9.90
N LYS A 70 15.34 -3.75 -9.88
CA LYS A 70 15.91 -2.52 -9.29
C LYS A 70 15.46 -1.27 -10.05
N LEU A 71 15.42 -1.31 -11.38
CA LEU A 71 14.98 -0.19 -12.21
C LEU A 71 13.49 0.08 -12.07
N VAL A 72 12.67 -0.97 -12.13
CA VAL A 72 11.21 -0.86 -12.01
C VAL A 72 10.80 -0.32 -10.64
N ARG A 73 11.43 -0.78 -9.54
CA ARG A 73 11.21 -0.22 -8.19
C ARG A 73 11.57 1.26 -8.09
N LYS A 74 12.49 1.75 -8.92
CA LYS A 74 12.84 3.18 -9.02
C LYS A 74 11.91 3.98 -9.96
N GLY A 75 10.89 3.33 -10.56
CA GLY A 75 9.91 3.96 -11.43
C GLY A 75 10.26 3.93 -12.92
N TYR A 76 11.35 3.25 -13.33
CA TYR A 76 11.70 3.12 -14.75
C TYR A 76 10.85 2.05 -15.44
N ARG A 77 10.53 2.29 -16.71
CA ARG A 77 9.93 1.30 -17.63
C ARG A 77 11.03 0.63 -18.41
N VAL A 78 11.00 -0.71 -18.49
CA VAL A 78 12.04 -1.52 -19.16
C VAL A 78 11.43 -2.33 -20.28
N ALA A 79 11.86 -2.10 -21.53
CA ALA A 79 11.49 -2.90 -22.68
C ALA A 79 12.49 -4.05 -22.86
N ILE A 80 12.01 -5.29 -22.84
CA ILE A 80 12.80 -6.49 -23.00
C ILE A 80 12.77 -6.89 -24.48
N CYS A 81 13.92 -6.88 -25.11
CA CYS A 81 14.09 -7.19 -26.53
C CYS A 81 14.85 -8.52 -26.71
N GLU A 82 14.16 -9.53 -27.25
CA GLU A 82 14.69 -10.87 -27.50
C GLU A 82 14.98 -11.13 -28.98
N GLN A 83 15.80 -12.15 -29.23
CA GLN A 83 16.07 -12.67 -30.55
C GLN A 83 14.93 -13.59 -30.97
N THR A 84 14.24 -13.25 -32.06
CA THR A 84 13.11 -14.02 -32.60
C THR A 84 13.52 -15.03 -33.67
N GLU A 85 14.79 -15.00 -34.12
CA GLU A 85 15.35 -15.92 -35.08
C GLU A 85 16.54 -16.69 -34.50
N ASP A 86 16.68 -17.94 -34.88
CA ASP A 86 17.82 -18.77 -34.51
C ASP A 86 19.12 -18.26 -35.22
N ALA A 87 20.10 -17.89 -34.38
CA ALA A 87 21.40 -17.39 -34.90
C ALA A 87 22.17 -18.43 -35.71
N SER A 88 21.91 -19.75 -35.50
CA SER A 88 22.56 -20.84 -36.22
C SER A 88 22.03 -21.01 -37.66
N LYS A 89 20.78 -20.62 -37.91
CA LYS A 89 20.08 -20.78 -39.19
C LYS A 89 20.19 -19.56 -40.11
N THR A 90 20.69 -18.42 -39.62
CA THR A 90 20.67 -17.14 -40.33
C THR A 90 22.08 -16.60 -40.54
N LYS A 91 22.49 -16.42 -41.82
CA LYS A 91 23.75 -15.72 -42.18
C LYS A 91 23.64 -14.19 -42.10
N LYS A 92 22.45 -13.65 -41.84
CA LYS A 92 22.14 -12.22 -41.69
C LYS A 92 22.07 -11.82 -40.21
N LEU A 93 21.94 -10.54 -39.93
CA LEU A 93 21.71 -10.05 -38.58
C LEU A 93 20.39 -10.61 -38.06
N VAL A 94 20.44 -11.34 -36.97
CA VAL A 94 19.29 -11.94 -36.29
C VAL A 94 18.24 -10.85 -35.96
N ARG A 95 16.98 -11.12 -36.27
CA ARG A 95 15.85 -10.24 -35.96
C ARG A 95 15.60 -10.23 -34.49
N ARG A 96 15.31 -9.06 -33.95
CA ARG A 96 15.00 -8.83 -32.56
C ARG A 96 13.73 -8.03 -32.43
N GLU A 97 12.91 -8.37 -31.44
CA GLU A 97 11.63 -7.70 -31.17
C GLU A 97 11.48 -7.48 -29.66
N VAL A 98 10.76 -6.42 -29.31
CA VAL A 98 10.37 -6.22 -27.90
C VAL A 98 9.25 -7.20 -27.60
N VAL A 99 9.54 -8.16 -26.72
CA VAL A 99 8.60 -9.20 -26.32
C VAL A 99 7.71 -8.76 -25.16
N ARG A 100 8.18 -7.84 -24.32
CA ARG A 100 7.46 -7.34 -23.16
C ARG A 100 8.03 -6.00 -22.69
N ILE A 101 7.17 -5.17 -22.09
CA ILE A 101 7.57 -3.96 -21.37
C ILE A 101 7.19 -4.14 -19.91
N VAL A 102 8.18 -4.10 -19.01
CA VAL A 102 7.97 -4.16 -17.57
C VAL A 102 7.86 -2.75 -17.03
N THR A 103 6.72 -2.45 -16.37
CA THR A 103 6.44 -1.14 -15.76
C THR A 103 6.15 -1.31 -14.27
N PRO A 104 6.19 -0.23 -13.48
CA PRO A 104 5.83 -0.31 -12.05
C PRO A 104 4.42 -0.83 -11.78
N GLY A 105 3.46 -0.53 -12.68
CA GLY A 105 2.05 -0.93 -12.55
C GLY A 105 1.72 -2.29 -13.18
N THR A 106 2.60 -2.88 -13.99
CA THR A 106 2.34 -4.16 -14.67
C THR A 106 3.40 -5.24 -14.45
N PRO A 107 3.90 -5.46 -13.21
CA PRO A 107 4.83 -6.54 -12.93
C PRO A 107 4.11 -7.90 -12.85
N ILE A 108 4.72 -8.94 -13.41
CA ILE A 108 4.26 -10.33 -13.33
C ILE A 108 5.34 -11.27 -12.77
N ASP A 109 6.60 -10.85 -12.80
CA ASP A 109 7.71 -11.66 -12.31
C ASP A 109 7.68 -11.74 -10.78
N PRO A 110 7.81 -12.94 -10.17
CA PRO A 110 7.75 -13.10 -8.71
C PRO A 110 8.76 -12.25 -7.95
N GLN A 111 9.91 -11.90 -8.55
CA GLN A 111 10.94 -11.06 -7.93
C GLN A 111 10.54 -9.57 -7.83
N LEU A 112 9.53 -9.16 -8.59
CA LEU A 112 8.98 -7.79 -8.57
C LEU A 112 7.78 -7.64 -7.65
N LEU A 113 7.17 -8.75 -7.26
CA LEU A 113 5.93 -8.81 -6.50
C LEU A 113 6.20 -9.16 -5.04
N GLU A 114 5.61 -8.41 -4.13
CA GLU A 114 5.54 -8.82 -2.73
C GLU A 114 4.39 -9.83 -2.56
N PRO A 115 4.62 -11.00 -1.95
CA PRO A 115 3.59 -12.06 -1.89
C PRO A 115 2.29 -11.62 -1.21
N ARG A 116 2.39 -10.80 -0.18
CA ARG A 116 1.28 -10.35 0.69
C ARG A 116 0.68 -9.00 0.28
N GLU A 117 1.13 -8.40 -0.83
CA GLU A 117 0.65 -7.11 -1.32
C GLU A 117 0.13 -7.21 -2.75
N SER A 118 -0.98 -6.51 -3.05
CA SER A 118 -1.44 -6.29 -4.42
C SER A 118 -0.62 -5.18 -5.08
N THR A 119 -0.46 -5.27 -6.39
CA THR A 119 0.29 -4.27 -7.18
C THR A 119 -0.64 -3.67 -8.22
N PHE A 120 -1.27 -2.54 -7.88
CA PHE A 120 -2.24 -1.91 -8.75
C PHE A 120 -1.59 -0.97 -9.77
N LEU A 121 -2.04 -1.12 -11.01
CA LEU A 121 -2.09 -0.11 -12.04
C LEU A 121 -3.40 0.64 -11.89
N ALA A 122 -3.38 1.97 -11.86
CA ALA A 122 -4.61 2.75 -11.86
C ALA A 122 -4.71 3.63 -13.09
N ALA A 123 -5.93 3.99 -13.46
CA ALA A 123 -6.21 5.00 -14.46
C ALA A 123 -7.29 5.95 -13.96
N VAL A 124 -7.21 7.23 -14.33
CA VAL A 124 -8.20 8.24 -13.99
C VAL A 124 -8.61 9.04 -15.21
N CYS A 125 -9.91 9.25 -15.36
CA CYS A 125 -10.52 10.03 -16.43
C CYS A 125 -11.55 10.99 -15.83
N ALA A 126 -11.64 12.20 -16.38
CA ALA A 126 -12.62 13.21 -15.94
C ALA A 126 -13.26 13.92 -17.12
N ARG A 127 -14.56 14.20 -17.00
CA ARG A 127 -15.34 15.00 -17.95
C ARG A 127 -16.33 15.89 -17.19
N GLY A 128 -16.09 17.19 -17.21
CA GLY A 128 -16.87 18.13 -16.41
C GLY A 128 -16.76 17.82 -14.92
N GLU A 129 -17.90 17.64 -14.26
CA GLU A 129 -17.96 17.30 -12.82
C GLU A 129 -17.95 15.79 -12.54
N SER A 130 -17.78 14.96 -13.56
CA SER A 130 -17.72 13.50 -13.41
C SER A 130 -16.28 13.03 -13.49
N VAL A 131 -15.85 12.21 -12.52
CA VAL A 131 -14.50 11.62 -12.44
C VAL A 131 -14.65 10.12 -12.23
N GLY A 132 -13.96 9.33 -13.06
CA GLY A 132 -13.91 7.88 -12.94
C GLY A 132 -12.48 7.39 -12.74
N ALA A 133 -12.33 6.32 -11.99
CA ALA A 133 -11.05 5.63 -11.81
C ALA A 133 -11.22 4.12 -11.96
N ALA A 134 -10.12 3.46 -12.33
CA ALA A 134 -10.04 2.02 -12.37
C ALA A 134 -8.70 1.54 -11.81
N PHE A 135 -8.70 0.33 -11.24
CA PHE A 135 -7.58 -0.30 -10.54
C PHE A 135 -7.44 -1.74 -11.01
N LEU A 136 -6.30 -2.08 -11.59
CA LEU A 136 -6.02 -3.41 -12.13
C LEU A 136 -4.73 -3.98 -11.51
N ASP A 137 -4.81 -5.12 -10.86
CA ASP A 137 -3.63 -5.95 -10.57
C ASP A 137 -3.51 -7.03 -11.66
N ILE A 138 -2.64 -6.81 -12.63
CA ILE A 138 -2.43 -7.72 -13.76
C ILE A 138 -1.86 -9.08 -13.32
N SER A 139 -1.23 -9.17 -12.16
CA SER A 139 -0.66 -10.42 -11.67
C SER A 139 -1.72 -11.41 -11.16
N THR A 140 -2.85 -10.91 -10.67
CA THR A 140 -3.96 -11.68 -10.10
C THR A 140 -5.20 -11.67 -10.98
N GLY A 141 -5.36 -10.62 -11.80
CA GLY A 141 -6.58 -10.34 -12.57
C GLY A 141 -7.65 -9.59 -11.78
N GLU A 142 -7.33 -9.11 -10.54
CA GLU A 142 -8.25 -8.25 -9.79
C GLU A 142 -8.44 -6.93 -10.54
N PHE A 143 -9.71 -6.62 -10.88
CA PHE A 143 -10.05 -5.42 -11.62
C PHE A 143 -11.27 -4.73 -11.01
N ARG A 144 -11.11 -3.45 -10.66
CA ARG A 144 -12.14 -2.64 -10.01
C ARG A 144 -12.29 -1.31 -10.71
N ALA A 145 -13.50 -0.75 -10.67
CA ALA A 145 -13.79 0.57 -11.22
C ALA A 145 -14.78 1.34 -10.34
N THR A 146 -14.66 2.66 -10.32
CA THR A 146 -15.53 3.56 -9.56
C THR A 146 -15.73 4.86 -10.31
N GLN A 147 -16.82 5.59 -9.99
CA GLN A 147 -17.10 6.90 -10.56
C GLN A 147 -17.82 7.78 -9.53
N ALA A 148 -17.42 9.04 -9.45
CA ALA A 148 -18.06 10.04 -8.62
C ALA A 148 -18.54 11.23 -9.47
N HIS A 149 -19.61 11.88 -9.01
CA HIS A 149 -20.19 13.04 -9.67
C HIS A 149 -20.28 14.23 -8.72
N GLY A 150 -20.31 15.45 -9.30
CA GLY A 150 -20.50 16.73 -8.61
C GLY A 150 -19.19 17.35 -8.15
N ALA A 151 -19.30 18.46 -7.41
CA ALA A 151 -18.17 19.31 -7.01
C ALA A 151 -17.08 18.59 -6.20
N GLU A 152 -17.43 17.55 -5.45
CA GLU A 152 -16.52 16.76 -4.60
C GLU A 152 -15.97 15.51 -5.30
N SER A 153 -16.29 15.29 -6.59
CA SER A 153 -15.92 14.07 -7.33
C SER A 153 -14.41 13.79 -7.32
N TRP A 154 -13.60 14.83 -7.54
CA TRP A 154 -12.13 14.70 -7.50
C TRP A 154 -11.61 14.31 -6.13
N LYS A 155 -12.12 14.88 -5.05
CA LYS A 155 -11.67 14.53 -3.69
C LYS A 155 -11.99 13.08 -3.35
N ARG A 156 -13.18 12.60 -3.75
CA ARG A 156 -13.60 11.21 -3.52
C ARG A 156 -12.71 10.23 -4.28
N ILE A 157 -12.52 10.45 -5.58
CA ILE A 157 -11.67 9.58 -6.40
C ILE A 157 -10.21 9.66 -6.00
N ALA A 158 -9.71 10.83 -5.58
CA ALA A 158 -8.36 10.95 -5.04
C ALA A 158 -8.16 10.10 -3.77
N ALA A 159 -9.14 10.08 -2.87
CA ALA A 159 -9.11 9.22 -1.68
C ALA A 159 -9.08 7.72 -2.03
N ASP A 160 -9.85 7.30 -3.05
CA ASP A 160 -9.79 5.92 -3.55
C ASP A 160 -8.42 5.60 -4.15
N ILE A 161 -7.86 6.47 -5.01
CA ILE A 161 -6.52 6.30 -5.58
C ILE A 161 -5.47 6.17 -4.46
N GLU A 162 -5.57 6.98 -3.42
CA GLU A 162 -4.68 6.90 -2.26
C GLU A 162 -4.83 5.58 -1.49
N SER A 163 -6.07 5.13 -1.26
CA SER A 163 -6.36 3.86 -0.55
C SER A 163 -5.83 2.64 -1.31
N TYR A 164 -5.92 2.63 -2.65
CA TYR A 164 -5.35 1.57 -3.48
C TYR A 164 -3.83 1.68 -3.63
N ALA A 165 -3.24 2.85 -3.37
CA ALA A 165 -1.81 3.13 -3.45
C ALA A 165 -1.14 2.54 -4.71
N PRO A 166 -1.63 2.88 -5.94
CA PRO A 166 -1.15 2.25 -7.16
C PRO A 166 0.32 2.56 -7.40
N ARG A 167 1.04 1.59 -7.95
CA ARG A 167 2.45 1.75 -8.33
C ARG A 167 2.62 2.60 -9.59
N GLU A 168 1.56 2.70 -10.39
CA GLU A 168 1.53 3.53 -11.60
C GLU A 168 0.11 4.07 -11.82
N LEU A 169 -0.01 5.37 -12.13
CA LEU A 169 -1.27 6.04 -12.42
C LEU A 169 -1.25 6.58 -13.85
N LEU A 170 -2.20 6.11 -14.66
CA LEU A 170 -2.44 6.53 -16.03
C LEU A 170 -3.46 7.67 -16.07
N PHE A 171 -3.24 8.65 -16.94
CA PHE A 171 -4.16 9.77 -17.13
C PHE A 171 -3.99 10.41 -18.52
N PRO A 172 -5.04 11.07 -19.08
CA PRO A 172 -4.89 11.82 -20.34
C PRO A 172 -3.96 13.01 -20.18
N VAL A 173 -3.18 13.32 -21.22
CA VAL A 173 -2.24 14.46 -21.20
C VAL A 173 -2.94 15.77 -20.80
N SER A 174 -4.17 15.97 -21.23
CA SER A 174 -5.00 17.15 -20.90
C SER A 174 -5.24 17.33 -19.40
N LEU A 175 -5.26 16.25 -18.62
CA LEU A 175 -5.44 16.29 -17.17
C LEU A 175 -4.12 16.46 -16.37
N ALA A 176 -2.97 16.53 -17.05
CA ALA A 176 -1.67 16.61 -16.39
C ALA A 176 -1.54 17.74 -15.36
N PRO A 177 -2.07 18.96 -15.58
CA PRO A 177 -2.03 20.03 -14.58
C PRO A 177 -2.79 19.68 -13.29
N LEU A 178 -4.00 19.11 -13.43
CA LEU A 178 -4.84 18.71 -12.30
C LEU A 178 -4.22 17.55 -11.50
N ILE A 179 -3.70 16.54 -12.19
CA ILE A 179 -3.04 15.40 -11.56
C ILE A 179 -1.79 15.83 -10.78
N ARG A 180 -1.00 16.76 -11.33
CA ARG A 180 0.16 17.33 -10.63
C ARG A 180 -0.25 18.16 -9.42
N ALA A 181 -1.33 18.90 -9.50
CA ALA A 181 -1.86 19.64 -8.36
C ALA A 181 -2.39 18.71 -7.26
N ALA A 182 -3.12 17.65 -7.64
CA ALA A 182 -3.73 16.71 -6.70
C ALA A 182 -2.70 15.81 -5.99
N PHE A 183 -1.72 15.26 -6.73
CA PHE A 183 -0.82 14.23 -6.20
C PHE A 183 0.63 14.68 -6.05
N GLY A 184 0.92 15.96 -6.24
CA GLY A 184 2.24 16.56 -6.07
C GLY A 184 3.26 16.08 -7.11
N ALA A 185 3.88 16.98 -7.82
CA ALA A 185 4.92 16.63 -8.78
C ALA A 185 6.31 16.73 -8.13
N THR A 186 6.78 15.68 -7.54
CA THR A 186 8.18 15.36 -7.70
C THR A 186 8.23 14.22 -8.71
N PRO A 187 8.65 14.45 -9.96
CA PRO A 187 9.01 13.33 -10.81
C PRO A 187 10.13 12.61 -10.08
N LYS A 188 9.86 11.42 -9.54
CA LYS A 188 10.96 10.50 -9.28
C LYS A 188 11.65 10.41 -10.64
N THR A 189 12.91 10.79 -10.70
CA THR A 189 13.77 10.96 -11.87
C THR A 189 13.88 9.65 -12.67
N GLY A 190 12.78 9.13 -13.20
CA GLY A 190 12.68 7.93 -13.98
C GLY A 190 12.10 8.13 -15.39
N SER A 191 11.48 9.25 -15.66
CA SER A 191 11.07 9.59 -17.02
C SER A 191 12.24 10.24 -17.74
N LEU A 192 12.83 9.55 -18.70
CA LEU A 192 13.61 10.20 -19.75
C LEU A 192 12.73 11.32 -20.34
N PRO A 193 13.23 12.57 -20.46
CA PRO A 193 12.43 13.64 -21.04
C PRO A 193 12.02 13.23 -22.45
N LEU A 194 10.72 13.16 -22.71
CA LEU A 194 10.17 13.06 -24.05
C LEU A 194 10.67 14.29 -24.81
N LYS A 195 11.65 14.12 -25.68
CA LYS A 195 11.98 15.12 -26.66
C LYS A 195 10.82 15.18 -27.64
N SER A 196 9.78 15.96 -27.30
CA SER A 196 8.82 16.44 -28.29
C SER A 196 9.58 17.30 -29.29
N GLY A 197 9.67 16.83 -30.53
CA GLY A 197 10.25 17.56 -31.63
C GLY A 197 9.35 18.70 -32.09
N LEU A 198 9.02 19.64 -31.22
CA LEU A 198 8.42 20.92 -31.54
C LEU A 198 9.17 21.96 -30.69
N ARG A 199 9.99 22.75 -31.38
CA ARG A 199 10.56 23.98 -30.86
C ARG A 199 9.41 24.90 -30.46
N ALA A 200 9.19 25.05 -29.15
CA ALA A 200 8.43 26.18 -28.64
C ALA A 200 9.27 27.44 -28.86
N GLN A 201 8.77 28.33 -29.71
CA GLN A 201 9.23 29.71 -29.78
C GLN A 201 8.86 30.37 -28.44
N GLU A 202 9.88 30.92 -27.80
CA GLU A 202 9.72 31.83 -26.68
C GLU A 202 9.00 33.07 -27.19
N THR A 203 7.73 33.24 -26.82
CA THR A 203 7.03 34.52 -26.86
C THR A 203 6.78 34.92 -25.40
N GLY A 204 7.14 36.18 -25.11
CA GLY A 204 7.12 36.79 -23.80
C GLY A 204 5.70 36.88 -23.15
N PRO A 205 5.60 37.42 -21.93
CA PRO A 205 4.40 37.34 -21.14
C PRO A 205 3.32 38.32 -21.66
N GLU A 206 2.23 37.82 -22.18
CA GLU A 206 0.97 38.57 -22.28
C GLU A 206 0.04 38.17 -21.15
N GLU A 207 -0.21 39.15 -20.26
CA GLU A 207 -1.30 39.14 -19.29
C GLU A 207 -2.65 39.04 -20.04
N ASN A 208 -3.37 37.95 -19.83
CA ASN A 208 -4.80 37.89 -20.11
C ASN A 208 -5.55 37.29 -18.93
N GLN A 209 -6.21 38.20 -18.23
CA GLN A 209 -7.23 37.91 -17.22
C GLN A 209 -8.42 37.20 -17.90
N THR A 210 -8.64 35.94 -17.56
CA THR A 210 -9.94 35.28 -17.76
C THR A 210 -10.32 34.56 -16.47
N SER A 211 -11.42 34.99 -15.95
CA SER A 211 -12.26 34.46 -14.85
C SER A 211 -11.93 33.05 -14.36
N ASP A 212 -11.25 32.98 -13.23
CA ASP A 212 -11.07 31.80 -12.41
C ASP A 212 -12.36 31.41 -11.69
N SER A 213 -12.92 30.30 -12.09
CA SER A 213 -13.79 29.53 -11.21
C SER A 213 -12.89 28.81 -10.20
N HIS A 214 -12.97 29.21 -8.93
CA HIS A 214 -12.19 28.70 -7.81
C HIS A 214 -12.37 27.20 -7.59
N LEU A 215 -11.48 26.39 -8.12
CA LEU A 215 -11.17 25.05 -7.64
C LEU A 215 -9.87 25.14 -6.82
N SER A 216 -9.97 25.60 -5.58
CA SER A 216 -8.84 25.53 -4.65
C SER A 216 -8.67 24.10 -4.14
N MET A 217 -7.93 23.27 -4.87
CA MET A 217 -7.46 21.99 -4.37
C MET A 217 -6.22 22.24 -3.50
N THR A 218 -6.41 22.34 -2.18
CA THR A 218 -5.33 22.64 -1.22
C THR A 218 -4.69 21.42 -0.59
N ASP A 219 -5.07 20.19 -0.98
CA ASP A 219 -4.48 18.95 -0.45
C ASP A 219 -3.74 18.18 -1.54
N SER A 220 -2.45 18.48 -1.73
CA SER A 220 -1.61 17.64 -2.59
C SER A 220 -1.14 16.39 -1.82
N ALA A 221 -1.86 15.30 -1.97
CA ALA A 221 -1.44 13.97 -1.56
C ALA A 221 -0.18 13.53 -2.34
N SER A 222 0.79 12.93 -1.69
CA SER A 222 1.96 12.39 -2.40
C SER A 222 1.71 10.95 -2.81
N LEU A 223 1.34 10.72 -4.06
CA LEU A 223 1.33 9.37 -4.62
C LEU A 223 2.77 8.82 -4.66
N SER A 224 3.00 7.66 -4.04
CA SER A 224 4.30 6.98 -4.10
C SER A 224 4.56 6.32 -5.47
N GLY A 225 3.55 6.28 -6.35
CA GLY A 225 3.57 5.67 -7.67
C GLY A 225 4.12 6.56 -8.78
N THR A 226 4.36 5.95 -9.94
CA THR A 226 4.79 6.64 -11.15
C THR A 226 3.59 7.25 -11.87
N LEU A 227 3.71 8.51 -12.31
CA LEU A 227 2.69 9.20 -13.09
C LEU A 227 2.97 9.00 -14.60
N THR A 228 2.03 8.38 -15.32
CA THR A 228 2.19 8.05 -16.75
C THR A 228 1.10 8.71 -17.58
N PRO A 229 1.40 9.83 -18.27
CA PRO A 229 0.47 10.45 -19.19
C PRO A 229 0.31 9.59 -20.45
N LEU A 230 -0.92 9.46 -20.93
CA LEU A 230 -1.26 8.81 -22.21
C LEU A 230 -1.95 9.81 -23.13
N ASP A 231 -1.80 9.65 -24.43
CA ASP A 231 -2.43 10.50 -25.43
C ASP A 231 -3.95 10.56 -25.28
N ASP A 232 -4.53 11.74 -25.45
CA ASP A 232 -5.95 11.99 -25.21
C ASP A 232 -6.88 11.19 -26.13
N TRP A 233 -6.44 10.79 -27.32
CA TRP A 233 -7.22 9.96 -28.24
C TRP A 233 -7.50 8.54 -27.71
N LEU A 234 -6.68 8.04 -26.76
CA LEU A 234 -6.87 6.73 -26.13
C LEU A 234 -8.08 6.70 -25.14
N TRP A 235 -8.62 7.87 -24.81
CA TRP A 235 -9.67 8.03 -23.79
C TRP A 235 -11.05 8.33 -24.38
N GLN A 236 -11.30 7.82 -25.59
CA GLN A 236 -12.63 7.95 -26.24
C GLN A 236 -13.61 6.94 -25.64
N ALA A 237 -14.85 7.41 -25.32
CA ALA A 237 -15.84 6.58 -24.61
C ALA A 237 -16.28 5.36 -25.40
N ASP A 238 -16.63 5.57 -26.69
CA ASP A 238 -17.18 4.51 -27.55
C ASP A 238 -16.15 3.38 -27.79
N ASP A 239 -14.90 3.74 -28.06
CA ASP A 239 -13.81 2.78 -28.24
C ASP A 239 -13.52 2.03 -26.95
N SER A 240 -13.62 2.73 -25.81
CA SER A 240 -13.37 2.17 -24.48
C SER A 240 -14.43 1.14 -24.10
N GLU A 241 -15.71 1.43 -24.34
CA GLU A 241 -16.80 0.49 -24.09
C GLU A 241 -16.69 -0.74 -24.97
N GLN A 242 -16.42 -0.57 -26.27
CA GLN A 242 -16.25 -1.69 -27.20
C GLN A 242 -15.06 -2.57 -26.85
N LEU A 243 -13.94 -2.00 -26.38
CA LEU A 243 -12.77 -2.75 -25.92
C LEU A 243 -13.16 -3.69 -24.78
N LEU A 244 -13.87 -3.19 -23.74
CA LEU A 244 -14.27 -3.99 -22.58
C LEU A 244 -15.33 -5.04 -22.98
N ILE A 245 -16.35 -4.70 -23.78
CA ILE A 245 -17.36 -5.63 -24.31
C ILE A 245 -16.67 -6.78 -25.05
N LYS A 246 -15.72 -6.46 -25.93
CA LYS A 246 -14.95 -7.48 -26.66
C LYS A 246 -14.09 -8.33 -25.75
N HIS A 247 -13.43 -7.72 -24.77
CA HIS A 247 -12.54 -8.42 -23.85
C HIS A 247 -13.32 -9.42 -22.98
N PHE A 248 -14.42 -8.98 -22.36
CA PHE A 248 -15.25 -9.83 -21.49
C PHE A 248 -16.19 -10.76 -22.27
N GLY A 249 -16.30 -10.60 -23.60
CA GLY A 249 -17.18 -11.43 -24.44
C GLY A 249 -18.68 -11.26 -24.16
N VAL A 250 -19.10 -10.07 -23.69
CA VAL A 250 -20.47 -9.75 -23.29
C VAL A 250 -21.15 -8.84 -24.30
N ARG A 251 -22.47 -8.69 -24.18
CA ARG A 251 -23.26 -7.79 -25.06
C ARG A 251 -23.39 -6.38 -24.49
N SER A 252 -23.32 -6.22 -23.19
CA SER A 252 -23.32 -4.93 -22.48
C SER A 252 -22.55 -5.04 -21.18
N LEU A 253 -22.14 -3.89 -20.62
CA LEU A 253 -21.42 -3.83 -19.34
C LEU A 253 -22.37 -3.67 -18.13
N GLU A 254 -23.68 -3.76 -18.33
CA GLU A 254 -24.67 -3.61 -17.25
C GLU A 254 -24.53 -4.67 -16.16
N GLY A 255 -24.22 -5.91 -16.55
CA GLY A 255 -23.99 -7.01 -15.60
C GLY A 255 -22.84 -6.79 -14.63
N PHE A 256 -21.91 -5.90 -14.95
CA PHE A 256 -20.79 -5.49 -14.09
C PHE A 256 -21.07 -4.22 -13.27
N GLY A 257 -22.32 -3.68 -13.31
CA GLY A 257 -22.67 -2.43 -12.63
C GLY A 257 -22.16 -1.15 -13.31
N LEU A 258 -21.64 -1.27 -14.54
CA LEU A 258 -21.04 -0.15 -15.29
C LEU A 258 -22.04 0.61 -16.19
N ALA A 259 -23.33 0.31 -16.13
CA ALA A 259 -24.34 1.02 -16.90
C ALA A 259 -24.28 2.53 -16.64
N LYS A 260 -24.11 3.34 -17.70
CA LYS A 260 -24.01 4.81 -17.64
C LYS A 260 -22.83 5.36 -16.83
N LYS A 261 -21.80 4.57 -16.62
CA LYS A 261 -20.57 4.97 -15.88
C LYS A 261 -19.42 5.23 -16.87
N GLY A 262 -19.60 6.23 -17.74
CA GLY A 262 -18.70 6.47 -18.89
C GLY A 262 -17.25 6.72 -18.51
N GLU A 263 -16.97 7.49 -17.44
CA GLU A 263 -15.62 7.79 -17.00
C GLU A 263 -14.95 6.57 -16.35
N ALA A 264 -15.70 5.76 -15.60
CA ALA A 264 -15.21 4.49 -15.06
C ALA A 264 -14.88 3.48 -16.18
N ILE A 265 -15.75 3.37 -17.19
CA ILE A 265 -15.52 2.54 -18.38
C ILE A 265 -14.26 3.00 -19.12
N THR A 266 -14.10 4.30 -19.32
CA THR A 266 -12.93 4.87 -20.01
C THR A 266 -11.63 4.62 -19.24
N ALA A 267 -11.65 4.81 -17.94
CA ALA A 267 -10.50 4.51 -17.07
C ALA A 267 -10.15 3.01 -17.07
N ALA A 268 -11.16 2.14 -16.98
CA ALA A 268 -10.98 0.69 -17.05
C ALA A 268 -10.37 0.25 -18.39
N ALA A 269 -10.89 0.75 -19.50
CA ALA A 269 -10.34 0.45 -20.82
C ALA A 269 -8.88 0.89 -20.96
N ALA A 270 -8.51 2.05 -20.41
CA ALA A 270 -7.13 2.53 -20.41
C ALA A 270 -6.19 1.59 -19.62
N CYS A 271 -6.59 1.12 -18.42
CA CYS A 271 -5.84 0.12 -17.66
C CYS A 271 -5.65 -1.18 -18.46
N LEU A 272 -6.72 -1.71 -19.03
CA LEU A 272 -6.68 -2.98 -19.76
C LEU A 272 -5.83 -2.89 -21.02
N ARG A 273 -6.02 -1.84 -21.82
CA ARG A 273 -5.24 -1.57 -23.04
C ARG A 273 -3.76 -1.47 -22.72
N TYR A 274 -3.39 -0.67 -21.72
CA TYR A 274 -2.01 -0.49 -21.29
C TYR A 274 -1.38 -1.81 -20.81
N ALA A 275 -2.12 -2.61 -20.05
CA ALA A 275 -1.67 -3.93 -19.59
C ALA A 275 -1.46 -4.90 -20.78
N GLN A 276 -2.38 -4.94 -21.74
CA GLN A 276 -2.27 -5.77 -22.95
C GLN A 276 -1.08 -5.37 -23.81
N GLU A 277 -0.87 -4.07 -24.02
CA GLU A 277 0.25 -3.54 -24.81
C GLU A 277 1.61 -3.80 -24.14
N THR A 278 1.70 -3.61 -22.83
CA THR A 278 2.95 -3.82 -22.09
C THR A 278 3.32 -5.29 -21.97
N GLN A 279 2.34 -6.16 -21.73
CA GLN A 279 2.56 -7.61 -21.62
C GLN A 279 2.57 -8.32 -22.98
N ARG A 280 2.16 -7.67 -24.07
CA ARG A 280 2.01 -8.31 -25.39
C ARG A 280 1.11 -9.56 -25.37
N ALA A 281 0.12 -9.58 -24.48
CA ALA A 281 -0.78 -10.70 -24.23
C ALA A 281 -2.21 -10.21 -24.05
N GLY A 282 -3.19 -11.07 -24.33
CA GLY A 282 -4.61 -10.73 -24.27
C GLY A 282 -5.16 -10.52 -22.86
N ALA A 283 -4.43 -10.90 -21.82
CA ALA A 283 -4.83 -10.78 -20.40
C ALA A 283 -6.18 -11.47 -20.08
N ALA A 284 -6.42 -12.67 -20.62
CA ALA A 284 -7.70 -13.38 -20.48
C ALA A 284 -8.07 -13.75 -19.04
N HIS A 285 -7.11 -13.75 -18.12
CA HIS A 285 -7.36 -13.95 -16.68
C HIS A 285 -8.00 -12.73 -16.02
N VAL A 286 -8.02 -11.57 -16.64
CA VAL A 286 -8.86 -10.44 -16.24
C VAL A 286 -10.27 -10.72 -16.78
N ALA A 287 -10.98 -11.62 -16.09
CA ALA A 287 -12.27 -12.16 -16.57
C ALA A 287 -13.48 -11.38 -16.06
N ASP A 288 -13.28 -10.49 -15.09
CA ASP A 288 -14.34 -9.79 -14.38
C ASP A 288 -13.89 -8.37 -14.01
N ILE A 289 -14.84 -7.45 -13.83
CA ILE A 289 -14.62 -6.12 -13.32
C ILE A 289 -15.70 -5.77 -12.29
N LEU A 290 -15.29 -5.42 -11.09
CA LEU A 290 -16.20 -5.04 -10.02
C LEU A 290 -16.33 -3.52 -9.98
N TYR A 291 -17.56 -3.01 -10.27
CA TYR A 291 -17.89 -1.63 -9.98
C TYR A 291 -18.24 -1.46 -8.49
N PHE A 292 -17.70 -0.43 -7.84
CA PHE A 292 -18.05 -0.07 -6.46
C PHE A 292 -18.36 1.41 -6.37
N GLU A 293 -19.28 1.76 -5.48
CA GLU A 293 -19.52 3.17 -5.13
C GLU A 293 -18.49 3.62 -4.09
N PRO A 294 -18.02 4.89 -4.14
CA PRO A 294 -17.04 5.39 -3.16
C PRO A 294 -17.50 5.32 -1.70
N GLN A 295 -18.79 5.05 -1.44
CA GLN A 295 -19.39 4.96 -0.10
C GLN A 295 -19.68 3.52 0.35
N ASP A 296 -19.30 2.51 -0.42
CA ASP A 296 -19.50 1.09 -0.05
C ASP A 296 -18.53 0.59 1.03
N HIS A 297 -17.54 1.41 1.37
CA HIS A 297 -16.53 1.11 2.38
C HIS A 297 -16.42 2.23 3.42
N LEU A 298 -16.02 1.85 4.62
CA LEU A 298 -15.55 2.80 5.63
C LEU A 298 -14.34 3.55 5.06
N VAL A 299 -14.47 4.86 4.89
CA VAL A 299 -13.43 5.69 4.31
C VAL A 299 -12.31 5.92 5.31
N LEU A 300 -11.10 5.50 4.95
CA LEU A 300 -9.85 5.71 5.68
C LEU A 300 -8.89 6.44 4.75
N ASP A 301 -8.64 7.72 5.01
CA ASP A 301 -7.65 8.47 4.24
C ASP A 301 -6.21 8.05 4.62
N ASN A 302 -5.22 8.43 3.81
CA ASN A 302 -3.83 8.09 4.06
C ASN A 302 -3.31 8.62 5.41
N ILE A 303 -3.85 9.75 5.87
CA ILE A 303 -3.51 10.34 7.15
C ILE A 303 -3.98 9.42 8.27
N THR A 304 -5.24 8.97 8.20
CA THR A 304 -5.82 8.02 9.15
C THR A 304 -5.10 6.67 9.12
N VAL A 305 -4.85 6.11 7.95
CA VAL A 305 -4.08 4.85 7.80
C VAL A 305 -2.71 4.95 8.46
N ARG A 306 -2.00 6.07 8.26
CA ARG A 306 -0.69 6.33 8.85
C ARG A 306 -0.78 6.59 10.35
N ASN A 307 -1.68 7.46 10.80
CA ASN A 307 -1.80 7.85 12.21
C ASN A 307 -2.26 6.70 13.11
N LEU A 308 -3.07 5.78 12.58
CA LEU A 308 -3.49 4.56 13.26
C LEU A 308 -2.52 3.39 13.07
N GLU A 309 -1.45 3.58 12.29
CA GLU A 309 -0.43 2.56 12.03
C GLU A 309 -1.04 1.23 11.52
N LEU A 310 -1.99 1.31 10.59
CA LEU A 310 -2.72 0.14 10.12
C LEU A 310 -1.82 -0.87 9.39
N VAL A 311 -0.95 -0.40 8.51
CA VAL A 311 -0.10 -1.25 7.63
C VAL A 311 1.39 -1.04 7.84
N GLN A 312 1.81 0.12 8.36
CA GLN A 312 3.20 0.47 8.62
C GLN A 312 3.29 1.27 9.92
N ALA A 313 4.30 0.99 10.74
CA ALA A 313 4.61 1.77 11.93
C ALA A 313 5.26 3.11 11.56
N LEU A 314 5.05 4.15 12.38
CA LEU A 314 5.61 5.49 12.16
C LEU A 314 7.13 5.57 12.39
N GLY A 315 7.70 4.67 13.18
CA GLY A 315 9.13 4.62 13.49
C GLY A 315 9.92 3.75 12.51
N ALA A 316 11.02 4.25 11.97
CA ALA A 316 11.87 3.53 11.01
C ALA A 316 12.48 2.22 11.55
N SER A 317 12.54 2.03 12.86
CA SER A 317 13.07 0.83 13.53
C SER A 317 12.03 -0.23 13.87
N ASP A 318 10.73 0.06 13.73
CA ASP A 318 9.63 -0.72 14.31
C ASP A 318 8.66 -1.28 13.26
N SER A 319 9.15 -1.74 12.10
CA SER A 319 8.31 -2.29 11.02
C SER A 319 7.37 -3.44 11.46
N GLY A 320 7.62 -4.04 12.63
CA GLY A 320 6.79 -5.09 13.22
C GLY A 320 5.58 -4.63 14.03
N ARG A 321 5.39 -3.32 14.27
CA ARG A 321 4.36 -2.79 15.19
C ARG A 321 3.11 -2.22 14.52
N ALA A 322 2.83 -2.57 13.27
CA ALA A 322 1.58 -2.19 12.61
C ALA A 322 0.43 -3.14 13.00
N LEU A 323 -0.83 -2.64 12.91
CA LEU A 323 -2.01 -3.48 13.19
C LEU A 323 -2.06 -4.73 12.30
N LEU A 324 -1.80 -4.57 10.99
CA LEU A 324 -1.81 -5.68 10.05
C LEU A 324 -0.88 -6.82 10.50
N VAL A 325 0.33 -6.50 11.02
CA VAL A 325 1.28 -7.53 11.49
C VAL A 325 0.74 -8.31 12.68
N VAL A 326 -0.07 -7.67 13.53
CA VAL A 326 -0.68 -8.31 14.71
C VAL A 326 -1.81 -9.26 14.34
N ILE A 327 -2.58 -8.95 13.28
CA ILE A 327 -3.78 -9.72 12.89
C ILE A 327 -3.54 -10.67 11.72
N ASP A 328 -2.41 -10.56 10.99
CA ASP A 328 -2.13 -11.38 9.81
C ASP A 328 -1.49 -12.71 10.20
N GLU A 329 -2.34 -13.68 10.46
CA GLU A 329 -2.00 -15.09 10.68
C GLU A 329 -2.29 -15.95 9.43
N THR A 330 -2.48 -15.32 8.26
CA THR A 330 -2.73 -16.02 7.00
C THR A 330 -1.54 -16.89 6.60
N VAL A 331 -1.83 -18.00 5.94
CA VAL A 331 -0.83 -18.97 5.48
C VAL A 331 -0.63 -18.93 3.96
N THR A 332 -1.50 -18.22 3.22
CA THR A 332 -1.40 -18.03 1.77
C THR A 332 -1.18 -16.55 1.41
N GLY A 333 -0.53 -16.31 0.27
CA GLY A 333 -0.38 -14.94 -0.26
C GLY A 333 -1.72 -14.31 -0.66
N MET A 334 -2.66 -15.11 -1.18
CA MET A 334 -4.01 -14.69 -1.57
C MET A 334 -4.81 -14.21 -0.35
N GLY A 335 -4.82 -15.00 0.74
CA GLY A 335 -5.49 -14.63 2.00
C GLY A 335 -4.91 -13.37 2.62
N ALA A 336 -3.57 -13.21 2.60
CA ALA A 336 -2.91 -12.00 3.10
C ALA A 336 -3.31 -10.74 2.34
N ARG A 337 -3.37 -10.80 1.00
CA ARG A 337 -3.84 -9.68 0.17
C ARG A 337 -5.30 -9.33 0.47
N LEU A 338 -6.14 -10.33 0.61
CA LEU A 338 -7.55 -10.13 0.93
C LEU A 338 -7.74 -9.53 2.33
N LEU A 339 -7.04 -10.04 3.34
CA LEU A 339 -7.06 -9.50 4.72
C LEU A 339 -6.62 -8.04 4.77
N ARG A 340 -5.55 -7.70 4.07
CA ARG A 340 -5.08 -6.32 3.90
C ARG A 340 -6.14 -5.45 3.22
N SER A 341 -6.80 -5.96 2.19
CA SER A 341 -7.90 -5.27 1.50
C SER A 341 -9.08 -4.99 2.45
N TRP A 342 -9.47 -5.96 3.28
CA TRP A 342 -10.53 -5.78 4.27
C TRP A 342 -10.17 -4.76 5.35
N LEU A 343 -8.91 -4.72 5.78
CA LEU A 343 -8.44 -3.74 6.76
C LEU A 343 -8.44 -2.31 6.21
N LEU A 344 -8.03 -2.11 4.96
CA LEU A 344 -7.95 -0.79 4.34
C LEU A 344 -9.30 -0.30 3.80
N ARG A 345 -10.24 -1.19 3.55
CA ARG A 345 -11.58 -0.94 3.03
C ARG A 345 -12.62 -1.79 3.77
N PRO A 346 -12.84 -1.53 5.08
CA PRO A 346 -13.87 -2.24 5.84
C PRO A 346 -15.25 -2.01 5.25
N SER A 347 -16.10 -3.01 5.26
CA SER A 347 -17.44 -2.91 4.66
C SER A 347 -18.37 -2.03 5.50
N VAL A 348 -19.27 -1.30 4.85
CA VAL A 348 -20.40 -0.62 5.49
C VAL A 348 -21.70 -1.43 5.38
N HIS A 349 -21.65 -2.61 4.77
CA HIS A 349 -22.80 -3.48 4.64
C HIS A 349 -22.87 -4.47 5.81
N ARG A 350 -23.85 -4.28 6.69
CA ARG A 350 -24.04 -5.09 7.90
C ARG A 350 -24.03 -6.59 7.60
N GLY A 351 -24.76 -7.02 6.55
CA GLY A 351 -24.85 -8.44 6.19
C GLY A 351 -23.50 -9.08 5.89
N GLU A 352 -22.60 -8.36 5.20
CA GLU A 352 -21.27 -8.83 4.89
C GLU A 352 -20.39 -8.93 6.16
N VAL A 353 -20.45 -7.91 7.00
CA VAL A 353 -19.72 -7.88 8.28
C VAL A 353 -20.17 -9.02 9.19
N GLU A 354 -21.49 -9.20 9.35
CA GLU A 354 -22.06 -10.27 10.18
C GLU A 354 -21.77 -11.68 9.64
N ALA A 355 -21.73 -11.84 8.31
CA ALA A 355 -21.36 -13.11 7.67
C ALA A 355 -19.91 -13.49 8.00
N ARG A 356 -18.99 -12.52 7.95
CA ARG A 356 -17.60 -12.73 8.36
C ARG A 356 -17.49 -13.03 9.87
N HIS A 357 -18.20 -12.29 10.73
CA HIS A 357 -18.27 -12.58 12.17
C HIS A 357 -18.80 -13.98 12.46
N GLY A 358 -19.79 -14.45 11.68
CA GLY A 358 -20.33 -15.81 11.80
C GLY A 358 -19.27 -16.87 11.51
N ALA A 359 -18.53 -16.70 10.40
CA ALA A 359 -17.46 -17.62 10.03
C ALA A 359 -16.31 -17.62 11.05
N VAL A 360 -15.91 -16.43 11.52
CA VAL A 360 -14.91 -16.30 12.59
C VAL A 360 -15.39 -16.97 13.87
N ALA A 361 -16.67 -16.84 14.25
CA ALA A 361 -17.23 -17.44 15.45
C ALA A 361 -17.19 -18.96 15.41
N GLU A 362 -17.57 -19.58 14.30
CA GLU A 362 -17.55 -21.03 14.12
C GLU A 362 -16.12 -21.57 14.19
N LEU A 363 -15.20 -20.97 13.42
CA LEU A 363 -13.79 -21.36 13.43
C LEU A 363 -13.09 -21.05 14.77
N HIS A 364 -13.54 -20.02 15.51
CA HIS A 364 -13.05 -19.73 16.86
C HIS A 364 -13.43 -20.84 17.84
N ALA A 365 -14.65 -21.37 17.73
CA ALA A 365 -15.16 -22.45 18.61
C ALA A 365 -14.49 -23.81 18.30
N SER A 366 -14.17 -24.08 17.03
CA SER A 366 -13.66 -25.40 16.55
C SER A 366 -12.15 -25.38 16.35
N HIS A 367 -11.38 -25.63 17.42
CA HIS A 367 -9.91 -25.61 17.37
C HIS A 367 -9.34 -26.64 16.39
N MET A 368 -9.83 -27.89 16.42
CA MET A 368 -9.32 -28.97 15.58
C MET A 368 -9.54 -28.70 14.08
N GLU A 369 -10.73 -28.19 13.72
CA GLU A 369 -11.08 -27.86 12.34
C GLU A 369 -10.25 -26.67 11.84
N ARG A 370 -10.11 -25.63 12.65
CA ARG A 370 -9.26 -24.46 12.33
C ARG A 370 -7.82 -24.87 12.08
N ASP A 371 -7.22 -25.72 12.92
CA ASP A 371 -5.84 -26.18 12.74
C ASP A 371 -5.68 -27.06 11.50
N ALA A 372 -6.63 -27.96 11.23
CA ALA A 372 -6.63 -28.80 10.04
C ALA A 372 -6.78 -27.97 8.76
N LEU A 373 -7.67 -26.96 8.76
CA LEU A 373 -7.82 -26.02 7.64
C LEU A 373 -6.53 -25.25 7.40
N ARG A 374 -5.91 -24.67 8.44
CA ARG A 374 -4.63 -23.97 8.33
C ARG A 374 -3.51 -24.84 7.79
N ALA A 375 -3.44 -26.10 8.23
CA ALA A 375 -2.45 -27.07 7.72
C ALA A 375 -2.67 -27.35 6.23
N SER A 376 -3.92 -27.55 5.80
CA SER A 376 -4.24 -27.80 4.39
C SER A 376 -3.99 -26.57 3.51
N LEU A 377 -4.38 -25.38 3.97
CA LEU A 377 -4.18 -24.10 3.27
C LEU A 377 -2.70 -23.75 3.10
N LYS A 378 -1.83 -24.13 4.05
CA LYS A 378 -0.38 -23.89 3.97
C LYS A 378 0.28 -24.58 2.79
N GLU A 379 -0.32 -25.66 2.26
CA GLU A 379 0.16 -26.38 1.10
C GLU A 379 -0.40 -25.81 -0.22
N VAL A 380 -1.28 -24.82 -0.16
CA VAL A 380 -1.84 -24.15 -1.32
C VAL A 380 -0.94 -22.99 -1.75
N ALA A 381 -0.46 -23.07 -2.99
CA ALA A 381 0.29 -21.98 -3.62
C ALA A 381 -0.63 -20.81 -4.03
N ASP A 382 -0.02 -19.73 -4.48
CA ASP A 382 -0.74 -18.54 -4.96
C ASP A 382 -1.41 -18.79 -6.31
N LEU A 383 -2.63 -19.35 -6.29
CA LEU A 383 -3.40 -19.72 -7.47
C LEU A 383 -3.74 -18.52 -8.35
N GLU A 384 -3.99 -17.35 -7.78
CA GLU A 384 -4.28 -16.13 -8.54
C GLU A 384 -3.08 -15.76 -9.44
N ARG A 385 -1.88 -15.68 -8.84
CA ARG A 385 -0.67 -15.34 -9.60
C ARG A 385 -0.18 -16.46 -10.51
N LEU A 386 -0.44 -17.73 -10.16
CA LEU A 386 -0.19 -18.85 -11.07
C LEU A 386 -1.06 -18.73 -12.33
N THR A 387 -2.35 -18.43 -12.16
CA THR A 387 -3.29 -18.23 -13.25
C THR A 387 -2.91 -17.02 -14.10
N GLY A 388 -2.47 -15.93 -13.48
CA GLY A 388 -1.96 -14.75 -14.20
C GLY A 388 -0.78 -15.11 -15.11
N ARG A 389 0.25 -15.80 -14.58
CA ARG A 389 1.42 -16.24 -15.38
C ARG A 389 1.04 -17.18 -16.51
N LEU A 390 0.09 -18.07 -16.26
CA LEU A 390 -0.42 -19.01 -17.26
C LEU A 390 -1.01 -18.28 -18.47
N ASN A 391 -1.91 -17.33 -18.20
CA ASN A 391 -2.60 -16.57 -19.25
C ASN A 391 -1.69 -15.55 -19.96
N LEU A 392 -0.65 -15.07 -19.30
CA LEU A 392 0.35 -14.17 -19.87
C LEU A 392 1.50 -14.90 -20.57
N GLY A 393 1.44 -16.25 -20.64
CA GLY A 393 2.44 -17.06 -21.33
C GLY A 393 3.82 -17.09 -20.68
N SER A 394 3.90 -16.76 -19.39
CA SER A 394 5.14 -16.75 -18.61
C SER A 394 5.24 -17.89 -17.58
N ALA A 395 4.26 -18.82 -17.60
CA ALA A 395 4.25 -19.98 -16.71
C ALA A 395 5.44 -20.92 -16.98
N MET A 396 6.01 -21.45 -15.93
CA MET A 396 7.09 -22.44 -15.95
C MET A 396 6.54 -23.83 -15.59
N PRO A 397 7.25 -24.92 -15.92
CA PRO A 397 6.78 -26.29 -15.62
C PRO A 397 6.42 -26.50 -14.15
N ARG A 398 7.21 -25.96 -13.23
CA ARG A 398 6.94 -26.01 -11.78
C ARG A 398 5.69 -25.27 -11.34
N ASP A 399 5.23 -24.27 -12.11
CA ASP A 399 3.98 -23.55 -11.83
C ASP A 399 2.75 -24.47 -12.03
N LEU A 400 2.76 -25.32 -13.07
CA LEU A 400 1.69 -26.30 -13.27
C LEU A 400 1.68 -27.37 -12.17
N VAL A 401 2.85 -27.84 -11.74
CA VAL A 401 2.93 -28.77 -10.61
C VAL A 401 2.41 -28.14 -9.33
N ALA A 402 2.79 -26.87 -9.04
CA ALA A 402 2.29 -26.12 -7.89
C ALA A 402 0.77 -25.94 -7.94
N LEU A 403 0.21 -25.66 -9.13
CA LEU A 403 -1.24 -25.60 -9.36
C LEU A 403 -1.90 -26.96 -9.02
N ARG A 404 -1.39 -28.07 -9.55
CA ARG A 404 -1.90 -29.41 -9.26
C ARG A 404 -1.88 -29.72 -7.77
N VAL A 405 -0.72 -29.55 -7.12
CA VAL A 405 -0.54 -29.85 -5.68
C VAL A 405 -1.51 -29.03 -4.83
N SER A 406 -1.72 -27.76 -5.19
CA SER A 406 -2.70 -26.89 -4.52
C SER A 406 -4.13 -27.40 -4.69
N LEU A 407 -4.51 -27.77 -5.91
CA LEU A 407 -5.84 -28.30 -6.20
C LEU A 407 -6.07 -29.68 -5.57
N ASP A 408 -5.03 -30.48 -5.34
CA ASP A 408 -5.14 -31.76 -4.63
C ASP A 408 -5.55 -31.60 -3.16
N ARG A 409 -5.44 -30.38 -2.59
CA ARG A 409 -5.91 -30.05 -1.21
C ARG A 409 -7.39 -29.67 -1.15
N VAL A 410 -7.98 -29.26 -2.26
CA VAL A 410 -9.38 -28.78 -2.30
C VAL A 410 -10.39 -29.82 -1.79
N PRO A 411 -10.33 -31.12 -2.16
CA PRO A 411 -11.25 -32.12 -1.61
C PRO A 411 -11.19 -32.20 -0.08
N THR A 412 -10.01 -32.24 0.51
CA THR A 412 -9.82 -32.29 1.98
C THR A 412 -10.38 -31.04 2.66
N ILE A 413 -10.17 -29.85 2.06
CA ILE A 413 -10.73 -28.58 2.59
C ILE A 413 -12.26 -28.62 2.55
N ARG A 414 -12.85 -29.13 1.45
CA ARG A 414 -14.30 -29.30 1.33
C ARG A 414 -14.88 -30.24 2.36
N GLU A 415 -14.21 -31.36 2.64
CA GLU A 415 -14.62 -32.30 3.68
C GLU A 415 -14.62 -31.65 5.07
N LEU A 416 -13.60 -30.83 5.39
CA LEU A 416 -13.50 -30.10 6.66
C LEU A 416 -14.64 -29.06 6.82
N LEU A 417 -15.14 -28.48 5.71
CA LEU A 417 -16.22 -27.50 5.72
C LEU A 417 -17.64 -28.13 5.63
N ALA A 418 -17.74 -29.44 5.36
CA ALA A 418 -19.02 -30.09 5.01
C ALA A 418 -20.06 -30.04 6.14
N ASN A 419 -19.63 -29.98 7.40
CA ASN A 419 -20.50 -29.98 8.57
C ASN A 419 -20.69 -28.59 9.19
N GLY A 420 -20.22 -27.52 8.56
CA GLY A 420 -20.32 -26.16 9.07
C GLY A 420 -21.73 -25.60 8.98
N ASP A 421 -22.17 -24.89 10.02
CA ASP A 421 -23.51 -24.25 10.07
C ASP A 421 -23.50 -22.82 9.53
N CYS A 422 -22.34 -22.15 9.46
CA CYS A 422 -22.24 -20.77 9.01
C CYS A 422 -22.48 -20.64 7.50
N ALA A 423 -23.44 -19.78 7.13
CA ALA A 423 -23.80 -19.54 5.74
C ALA A 423 -22.60 -19.13 4.86
N LEU A 424 -21.68 -18.33 5.35
CA LEU A 424 -20.48 -17.94 4.58
C LEU A 424 -19.59 -19.16 4.31
N LEU A 425 -19.34 -20.01 5.30
CA LEU A 425 -18.53 -21.22 5.12
C LEU A 425 -19.18 -22.21 4.15
N GLN A 426 -20.52 -22.32 4.20
CA GLN A 426 -21.28 -23.14 3.21
C GLN A 426 -21.13 -22.61 1.79
N VAL A 427 -21.30 -21.30 1.57
CA VAL A 427 -21.10 -20.65 0.26
C VAL A 427 -19.66 -20.82 -0.24
N LEU A 428 -18.67 -20.70 0.66
CA LEU A 428 -17.27 -20.94 0.31
C LEU A 428 -17.06 -22.41 -0.10
N ASN A 429 -17.62 -23.37 0.63
CA ASN A 429 -17.56 -24.79 0.30
C ASN A 429 -18.18 -25.11 -1.06
N GLU A 430 -19.33 -24.52 -1.38
CA GLU A 430 -19.99 -24.66 -2.69
C GLU A 430 -19.17 -24.03 -3.83
N SER A 431 -18.44 -22.97 -3.55
CA SER A 431 -17.59 -22.26 -4.51
C SER A 431 -16.26 -22.96 -4.79
N LEU A 432 -15.87 -23.94 -3.97
CA LEU A 432 -14.65 -24.73 -4.14
C LEU A 432 -14.86 -25.81 -5.22
N ASP A 433 -14.31 -25.60 -6.41
CA ASP A 433 -14.26 -26.60 -7.47
C ASP A 433 -12.98 -27.44 -7.35
N GLU A 434 -13.12 -28.75 -7.34
CA GLU A 434 -12.01 -29.68 -7.24
C GLU A 434 -11.12 -29.72 -8.49
N LEU A 435 -11.62 -29.23 -9.63
CA LEU A 435 -10.91 -29.18 -10.92
C LEU A 435 -10.20 -30.51 -11.26
N ALA A 436 -10.92 -31.64 -11.07
CA ALA A 436 -10.38 -32.97 -11.26
C ALA A 436 -9.84 -33.22 -12.67
N ASP A 437 -10.45 -32.61 -13.67
CA ASP A 437 -10.04 -32.59 -15.07
C ASP A 437 -8.66 -31.90 -15.24
N VAL A 438 -8.47 -30.71 -14.67
CA VAL A 438 -7.20 -29.98 -14.70
C VAL A 438 -6.11 -30.74 -13.94
N ARG A 439 -6.44 -31.25 -12.74
CA ARG A 439 -5.51 -32.09 -11.95
C ARG A 439 -5.03 -33.30 -12.74
N SER A 440 -5.97 -34.02 -13.35
CA SER A 440 -5.66 -35.23 -14.14
C SER A 440 -4.84 -34.89 -15.39
N LEU A 441 -5.14 -33.80 -16.09
CA LEU A 441 -4.36 -33.34 -17.23
C LEU A 441 -2.91 -33.07 -16.85
N ILE A 442 -2.68 -32.28 -15.77
CA ILE A 442 -1.33 -31.94 -15.33
C ILE A 442 -0.60 -33.21 -14.85
N ALA A 443 -1.25 -34.06 -14.07
CA ALA A 443 -0.68 -35.31 -13.54
C ALA A 443 -0.26 -36.31 -14.63
N SER A 444 -1.03 -36.38 -15.72
CA SER A 444 -0.68 -37.30 -16.84
C SER A 444 0.36 -36.72 -17.78
N SER A 445 0.50 -35.39 -17.86
CA SER A 445 1.32 -34.73 -18.87
C SER A 445 2.68 -34.24 -18.38
N ILE A 446 2.75 -33.73 -17.13
CA ILE A 446 3.95 -33.09 -16.57
C ILE A 446 4.63 -34.03 -15.55
N GLU A 447 5.97 -34.09 -15.55
CA GLU A 447 6.73 -34.80 -14.54
C GLU A 447 6.50 -34.23 -13.14
N ASP A 448 6.66 -35.04 -12.09
CA ASP A 448 6.40 -34.61 -10.70
C ASP A 448 7.44 -33.62 -10.18
N ASP A 449 8.70 -33.75 -10.61
CA ASP A 449 9.78 -32.77 -10.34
C ASP A 449 10.42 -32.31 -11.65
N PRO A 450 9.75 -31.42 -12.40
CA PRO A 450 10.27 -30.97 -13.67
C PRO A 450 11.44 -29.99 -13.47
N PRO A 451 12.31 -29.83 -14.47
CA PRO A 451 13.39 -28.85 -14.43
C PRO A 451 12.83 -27.41 -14.27
N VAL A 452 13.67 -26.51 -13.79
CA VAL A 452 13.26 -25.10 -13.58
C VAL A 452 12.95 -24.41 -14.90
N LYS A 453 13.71 -24.72 -15.94
CA LYS A 453 13.55 -24.11 -17.28
C LYS A 453 13.14 -25.17 -18.30
N LEU A 454 12.24 -24.77 -19.18
CA LEU A 454 11.75 -25.61 -20.27
C LEU A 454 12.89 -26.07 -21.21
N VAL A 455 13.89 -25.22 -21.40
CA VAL A 455 15.06 -25.51 -22.26
C VAL A 455 15.99 -26.63 -21.73
N ASP A 456 15.84 -27.01 -20.46
CA ASP A 456 16.64 -28.08 -19.86
C ASP A 456 16.12 -29.48 -20.26
N GLY A 457 14.90 -29.56 -20.83
CA GLY A 457 14.24 -30.77 -21.27
C GLY A 457 13.77 -31.69 -20.13
N GLY A 458 12.99 -32.73 -20.45
CA GLY A 458 12.48 -33.65 -19.46
C GLY A 458 11.28 -33.16 -18.67
N VAL A 459 10.48 -32.26 -19.26
CA VAL A 459 9.29 -31.68 -18.67
C VAL A 459 8.05 -32.55 -18.80
N ILE A 460 7.89 -33.17 -19.96
CA ILE A 460 6.72 -33.97 -20.30
C ILE A 460 6.91 -35.41 -19.82
N ARG A 461 5.87 -35.95 -19.17
CA ARG A 461 5.88 -37.33 -18.63
C ARG A 461 5.99 -38.35 -19.74
N ASN A 462 6.75 -39.44 -19.48
CA ASN A 462 6.82 -40.57 -20.38
C ASN A 462 5.43 -41.21 -20.54
N GLY A 463 5.08 -41.57 -21.78
CA GLY A 463 3.77 -42.15 -22.12
C GLY A 463 2.70 -41.12 -22.47
N TYR A 464 2.97 -39.81 -22.37
CA TYR A 464 2.02 -38.76 -22.75
C TYR A 464 1.98 -38.55 -24.28
N SER A 465 3.13 -38.60 -24.94
CA SER A 465 3.24 -38.39 -26.38
C SER A 465 4.08 -39.51 -27.00
N ALA A 466 3.47 -40.33 -27.88
CA ALA A 466 4.15 -41.44 -28.58
C ALA A 466 5.33 -40.94 -29.43
N GLU A 467 5.16 -39.76 -30.13
CA GLU A 467 6.23 -39.16 -30.94
C GLU A 467 7.43 -38.77 -30.06
N LEU A 468 7.16 -38.16 -28.90
CA LEU A 468 8.22 -37.77 -27.98
C LEU A 468 8.95 -38.96 -27.40
N ASP A 469 8.24 -40.03 -27.04
CA ASP A 469 8.80 -41.23 -26.47
C ASP A 469 9.67 -42.00 -27.52
N GLU A 470 9.23 -41.98 -28.76
CA GLU A 470 10.02 -42.53 -29.88
C GLU A 470 11.34 -41.76 -30.07
N LEU A 471 11.30 -40.41 -30.09
CA LEU A 471 12.48 -39.57 -30.19
C LEU A 471 13.44 -39.76 -28.99
N ARG A 472 12.88 -39.84 -27.76
CA ARG A 472 13.68 -40.13 -26.56
C ARG A 472 14.33 -41.52 -26.60
N SER A 473 13.64 -42.54 -27.17
CA SER A 473 14.20 -43.89 -27.34
C SER A 473 15.32 -43.88 -28.39
N LEU A 474 15.12 -43.15 -29.52
CA LEU A 474 16.16 -42.99 -30.54
C LEU A 474 17.41 -42.31 -29.96
N SER A 475 17.23 -41.21 -29.19
CA SER A 475 18.37 -40.53 -28.54
C SER A 475 19.10 -41.40 -27.52
N ARG A 476 18.39 -42.22 -26.71
CA ARG A 476 18.99 -43.16 -25.79
C ARG A 476 19.73 -44.28 -26.53
N ASN A 477 19.11 -44.88 -27.56
CA ASN A 477 19.70 -45.92 -28.35
C ASN A 477 20.94 -45.41 -29.13
N ALA A 478 20.90 -44.15 -29.59
CA ALA A 478 22.03 -43.50 -30.26
C ALA A 478 23.26 -43.37 -29.33
N LYS A 479 23.08 -43.05 -28.04
CA LYS A 479 24.16 -43.03 -27.06
C LYS A 479 24.77 -44.43 -26.82
N GLN A 480 23.93 -45.48 -26.81
CA GLN A 480 24.40 -46.89 -26.75
C GLN A 480 25.15 -47.28 -28.02
N THR A 481 24.66 -46.84 -29.19
CA THR A 481 25.31 -47.09 -30.50
C THR A 481 26.66 -46.39 -30.60
N ILE A 482 26.78 -45.11 -30.07
CA ILE A 482 28.09 -44.43 -30.01
C ILE A 482 29.07 -45.18 -29.11
N ALA A 483 28.61 -45.75 -28.00
CA ALA A 483 29.44 -46.61 -27.15
C ALA A 483 29.85 -47.92 -27.82
N ALA A 484 28.95 -48.53 -28.61
CA ALA A 484 29.27 -49.68 -29.48
C ALA A 484 30.25 -49.33 -30.58
N LEU A 485 30.06 -48.19 -31.24
CA LEU A 485 31.00 -47.62 -32.21
C LEU A 485 32.39 -47.37 -31.59
N GLU A 486 32.47 -46.92 -30.33
CA GLU A 486 33.74 -46.77 -29.63
C GLU A 486 34.44 -48.15 -29.48
N ALA A 487 33.69 -49.17 -29.09
CA ALA A 487 34.22 -50.52 -28.96
C ALA A 487 34.68 -51.12 -30.31
N GLU A 488 33.87 -50.91 -31.35
CA GLU A 488 34.18 -51.35 -32.71
C GLU A 488 35.42 -50.66 -33.26
N GLU A 489 35.49 -49.30 -33.11
CA GLU A 489 36.63 -48.52 -33.55
C GLU A 489 37.92 -48.84 -32.74
N ARG A 490 37.81 -49.20 -31.49
CA ARG A 490 38.95 -49.75 -30.72
C ARG A 490 39.44 -51.03 -31.27
N ALA A 491 38.51 -51.96 -31.59
CA ALA A 491 38.84 -53.27 -32.18
C ALA A 491 39.48 -53.15 -33.57
N ARG A 492 38.91 -52.31 -34.41
CA ARG A 492 39.37 -52.05 -35.79
C ARG A 492 40.70 -51.32 -35.84
N SER A 493 40.94 -50.32 -35.03
CA SER A 493 42.19 -49.57 -35.00
C SER A 493 43.31 -50.24 -34.17
N GLY A 494 42.95 -51.16 -33.31
CA GLY A 494 43.89 -51.78 -32.35
C GLY A 494 44.37 -50.77 -31.27
N ILE A 495 43.70 -49.63 -31.13
CA ILE A 495 44.06 -48.60 -30.16
C ILE A 495 43.16 -48.69 -28.94
N GLY A 496 43.59 -49.40 -27.90
CA GLY A 496 42.79 -49.60 -26.69
C GLY A 496 42.48 -48.29 -25.88
N SER A 497 43.26 -47.25 -26.08
CA SER A 497 43.06 -45.94 -25.47
C SER A 497 42.13 -44.95 -26.22
N LEU A 498 41.62 -45.38 -27.40
CA LEU A 498 40.66 -44.61 -28.19
C LEU A 498 39.38 -44.39 -27.38
N ARG A 499 38.89 -43.11 -27.36
CA ARG A 499 37.60 -42.73 -26.74
C ARG A 499 36.80 -41.81 -27.67
N ILE A 500 35.53 -42.06 -27.74
CA ILE A 500 34.61 -41.11 -28.36
C ILE A 500 34.12 -40.11 -27.27
N ARG A 501 34.32 -38.81 -27.48
CA ARG A 501 33.94 -37.75 -26.58
C ARG A 501 33.11 -36.72 -27.30
N TYR A 502 32.35 -35.92 -26.52
CA TYR A 502 31.57 -34.83 -26.98
C TYR A 502 32.13 -33.49 -26.47
N ASN A 503 32.04 -32.43 -27.28
CA ASN A 503 32.37 -31.05 -26.91
C ASN A 503 31.46 -30.11 -27.71
N ASN A 504 30.91 -29.11 -27.07
CA ASN A 504 29.95 -28.15 -27.68
C ASN A 504 30.50 -27.42 -28.92
N VAL A 505 31.82 -27.30 -29.09
CA VAL A 505 32.46 -26.62 -30.24
C VAL A 505 32.66 -27.55 -31.41
N PHE A 506 33.02 -28.82 -31.19
CA PHE A 506 33.44 -29.78 -32.20
C PHE A 506 32.50 -30.98 -32.35
N GLY A 507 31.47 -31.08 -31.56
CA GLY A 507 30.55 -32.22 -31.54
C GLY A 507 31.19 -33.48 -30.99
N TYR A 508 30.78 -34.68 -31.51
CA TYR A 508 31.39 -35.95 -31.19
C TYR A 508 32.71 -36.13 -31.95
N PHE A 509 33.75 -36.55 -31.25
CA PHE A 509 35.08 -36.80 -31.84
C PHE A 509 35.74 -38.00 -31.19
N ILE A 510 36.58 -38.66 -31.98
CA ILE A 510 37.46 -39.74 -31.54
C ILE A 510 38.75 -39.12 -31.01
N GLU A 511 39.03 -39.31 -29.72
CA GLU A 511 40.28 -38.85 -29.10
C GLU A 511 41.30 -39.97 -29.06
N VAL A 512 42.46 -39.76 -29.63
CA VAL A 512 43.59 -40.66 -29.68
C VAL A 512 44.83 -39.98 -29.08
N SER A 513 45.53 -40.65 -28.18
CA SER A 513 46.79 -40.14 -27.63
C SER A 513 47.85 -39.98 -28.70
N LYS A 514 48.72 -38.96 -28.62
CA LYS A 514 49.80 -38.71 -29.59
C LYS A 514 50.71 -39.93 -29.83
N ALA A 515 50.91 -40.74 -28.83
CA ALA A 515 51.71 -41.96 -28.93
C ALA A 515 51.12 -43.00 -29.91
N ASN A 516 49.79 -42.96 -30.09
CA ASN A 516 49.07 -43.88 -31.00
C ASN A 516 48.60 -43.18 -32.31
N ALA A 517 48.93 -41.92 -32.56
CA ALA A 517 48.48 -41.17 -33.73
C ALA A 517 48.96 -41.77 -35.08
N ALA A 518 50.14 -42.44 -35.11
CA ALA A 518 50.65 -43.15 -36.30
C ALA A 518 49.87 -44.42 -36.62
N ARG A 519 49.03 -44.93 -35.72
CA ARG A 519 48.21 -46.14 -35.89
C ARG A 519 46.78 -45.88 -36.32
N VAL A 520 46.44 -44.58 -36.44
CA VAL A 520 45.10 -44.14 -36.88
C VAL A 520 44.82 -44.56 -38.29
N PRO A 521 43.68 -45.21 -38.62
CA PRO A 521 43.28 -45.58 -39.97
C PRO A 521 43.19 -44.34 -40.91
N PRO A 522 43.53 -44.49 -42.19
CA PRO A 522 43.61 -43.38 -43.12
C PRO A 522 42.26 -42.70 -43.41
N GLU A 523 41.15 -43.34 -43.17
CA GLU A 523 39.81 -42.82 -43.30
C GLU A 523 39.37 -41.89 -42.15
N TYR A 524 40.18 -41.72 -41.07
CA TYR A 524 39.89 -40.77 -40.02
C TYR A 524 40.25 -39.34 -40.46
N GLU A 525 39.29 -38.47 -40.42
CA GLU A 525 39.53 -37.04 -40.70
C GLU A 525 39.99 -36.31 -39.44
N ARG A 526 41.19 -35.71 -39.49
CA ARG A 526 41.74 -34.95 -38.35
C ARG A 526 40.98 -33.63 -38.16
N ARG A 527 40.47 -33.37 -36.97
CA ARG A 527 39.78 -32.16 -36.59
C ARG A 527 40.64 -31.17 -35.77
N GLN A 528 41.42 -31.69 -34.82
CA GLN A 528 42.20 -30.83 -33.94
C GLN A 528 43.41 -31.62 -33.36
N THR A 529 44.52 -30.87 -33.19
CA THR A 529 45.74 -31.38 -32.52
C THR A 529 45.84 -30.66 -31.17
N LEU A 530 45.92 -31.47 -30.09
CA LEU A 530 46.14 -31.01 -28.71
C LEU A 530 47.55 -31.31 -28.24
N ALA A 531 47.96 -30.83 -27.09
CA ALA A 531 49.29 -31.07 -26.50
C ALA A 531 49.57 -32.57 -26.35
N ASN A 532 48.63 -33.40 -25.90
CA ASN A 532 48.78 -34.80 -25.56
C ASN A 532 47.89 -35.78 -26.36
N ALA A 533 46.99 -35.28 -27.20
CA ALA A 533 46.05 -36.08 -28.01
C ALA A 533 45.74 -35.46 -29.31
N GLU A 534 45.20 -36.20 -30.26
CA GLU A 534 44.64 -35.76 -31.51
C GLU A 534 43.18 -36.15 -31.61
N ARG A 535 42.35 -35.27 -32.20
CA ARG A 535 40.93 -35.48 -32.36
C ARG A 535 40.59 -35.75 -33.81
N PHE A 536 39.85 -36.83 -34.03
CA PHE A 536 39.44 -37.29 -35.36
C PHE A 536 37.92 -37.44 -35.42
N THR A 537 37.41 -37.56 -36.65
CA THR A 537 36.01 -37.91 -36.93
C THR A 537 35.97 -38.93 -38.04
N THR A 538 34.89 -39.71 -38.12
CA THR A 538 34.63 -40.63 -39.23
C THR A 538 33.28 -40.28 -39.88
N PRO A 539 33.04 -40.69 -41.16
CA PRO A 539 31.72 -40.50 -41.78
C PRO A 539 30.59 -41.13 -40.98
N ALA A 540 30.78 -42.30 -40.40
CA ALA A 540 29.82 -42.96 -39.57
C ALA A 540 29.50 -42.15 -38.28
N LEU A 541 30.55 -41.64 -37.62
CA LEU A 541 30.37 -40.79 -36.42
C LEU A 541 29.64 -39.48 -36.73
N LYS A 542 29.92 -38.88 -37.91
CA LYS A 542 29.20 -37.66 -38.36
C LYS A 542 27.74 -37.93 -38.65
N GLU A 543 27.39 -39.06 -39.27
CA GLU A 543 25.99 -39.42 -39.55
C GLU A 543 25.19 -39.64 -38.23
N TRP A 544 25.79 -40.35 -37.27
CA TRP A 544 25.19 -40.56 -35.96
C TRP A 544 25.10 -39.26 -35.15
N GLU A 545 26.12 -38.42 -35.21
CA GLU A 545 26.11 -37.11 -34.61
C GLU A 545 24.93 -36.29 -35.11
N ALA A 546 24.71 -36.20 -36.41
CA ALA A 546 23.62 -35.50 -37.03
C ALA A 546 22.25 -36.05 -36.57
N LYS A 547 22.12 -37.39 -36.45
CA LYS A 547 20.89 -38.04 -35.95
C LYS A 547 20.63 -37.73 -34.48
N VAL A 548 21.65 -37.76 -33.61
CA VAL A 548 21.54 -37.52 -32.17
C VAL A 548 21.21 -36.05 -31.88
N LEU A 549 21.97 -35.11 -32.44
CA LEU A 549 21.76 -33.68 -32.27
C LEU A 549 20.41 -33.24 -32.83
N GLY A 550 20.02 -33.75 -34.00
CA GLY A 550 18.72 -33.49 -34.59
C GLY A 550 17.57 -34.04 -33.72
N ALA A 551 17.73 -35.18 -33.10
CA ALA A 551 16.75 -35.77 -32.20
C ALA A 551 16.64 -34.96 -30.89
N GLU A 552 17.75 -34.52 -30.28
CA GLU A 552 17.76 -33.70 -29.06
C GLU A 552 17.10 -32.33 -29.29
N GLU A 553 17.42 -31.64 -30.42
CA GLU A 553 16.77 -30.36 -30.77
C GLU A 553 15.26 -30.56 -30.98
N ARG A 554 14.85 -31.64 -31.67
CA ARG A 554 13.44 -31.94 -31.91
C ARG A 554 12.69 -32.31 -30.63
N ILE A 555 13.32 -33.03 -29.70
CA ILE A 555 12.77 -33.32 -28.36
C ILE A 555 12.45 -32.02 -27.64
N LEU A 556 13.42 -31.09 -27.53
CA LEU A 556 13.21 -29.80 -26.82
C LEU A 556 12.11 -28.96 -27.49
N GLN A 557 12.08 -28.93 -28.82
CA GLN A 557 11.04 -28.23 -29.55
C GLN A 557 9.68 -28.85 -29.28
N LEU A 558 9.53 -30.18 -29.38
CA LEU A 558 8.26 -30.89 -29.18
C LEU A 558 7.79 -30.79 -27.73
N GLU A 559 8.69 -30.88 -26.76
CA GLU A 559 8.35 -30.63 -25.34
C GLU A 559 7.81 -29.21 -25.13
N SER A 560 8.41 -28.21 -25.78
CA SER A 560 7.94 -26.82 -25.71
C SER A 560 6.56 -26.64 -26.35
N GLU A 561 6.33 -27.28 -27.49
CA GLU A 561 5.02 -27.26 -28.20
C GLU A 561 3.94 -27.91 -27.33
N ILE A 562 4.22 -29.10 -26.77
CA ILE A 562 3.31 -29.84 -25.88
C ILE A 562 3.02 -29.05 -24.61
N PHE A 563 4.06 -28.52 -23.95
CA PHE A 563 3.90 -27.69 -22.75
C PHE A 563 3.02 -26.47 -23.03
N SER A 564 3.26 -25.78 -24.13
CA SER A 564 2.44 -24.63 -24.54
C SER A 564 0.97 -25.01 -24.81
N LEU A 565 0.72 -26.23 -25.35
CA LEU A 565 -0.63 -26.74 -25.55
C LEU A 565 -1.32 -27.02 -24.21
N ILE A 566 -0.63 -27.67 -23.27
CA ILE A 566 -1.14 -27.95 -21.93
C ILE A 566 -1.47 -26.64 -21.21
N CYS A 567 -0.56 -25.65 -21.22
CA CYS A 567 -0.81 -24.34 -20.66
C CYS A 567 -2.09 -23.69 -21.23
N ARG A 568 -2.31 -23.78 -22.53
CA ARG A 568 -3.52 -23.25 -23.17
C ARG A 568 -4.77 -24.01 -22.74
N GLN A 569 -4.71 -25.33 -22.61
CA GLN A 569 -5.83 -26.14 -22.13
C GLN A 569 -6.17 -25.80 -20.68
N VAL A 570 -5.19 -25.66 -19.80
CA VAL A 570 -5.42 -25.23 -18.41
C VAL A 570 -5.97 -23.80 -18.36
N ALA A 571 -5.50 -22.92 -19.24
CA ALA A 571 -5.98 -21.53 -19.32
C ALA A 571 -7.45 -21.41 -19.73
N THR A 572 -8.05 -22.39 -20.41
CA THR A 572 -9.51 -22.37 -20.67
C THR A 572 -10.31 -22.47 -19.39
N GLU A 573 -9.77 -23.02 -18.32
CA GLU A 573 -10.42 -23.21 -17.01
C GLU A 573 -10.13 -22.07 -16.02
N THR A 574 -9.58 -20.96 -16.51
CA THR A 574 -9.18 -19.79 -15.69
C THR A 574 -10.28 -19.32 -14.74
N ALA A 575 -11.52 -19.21 -15.20
CA ALA A 575 -12.64 -18.72 -14.38
C ALA A 575 -12.93 -19.64 -13.17
N ARG A 576 -12.87 -20.97 -13.37
CA ARG A 576 -13.05 -21.96 -12.29
C ARG A 576 -11.90 -21.93 -11.30
N ILE A 577 -10.66 -21.81 -11.80
CA ILE A 577 -9.46 -21.71 -10.94
C ILE A 577 -9.52 -20.43 -10.09
N GLN A 578 -9.91 -19.30 -10.67
CA GLN A 578 -10.03 -18.04 -9.95
C GLN A 578 -11.18 -18.03 -8.93
N ALA A 579 -12.32 -18.68 -9.23
CA ALA A 579 -13.41 -18.83 -8.27
C ALA A 579 -12.95 -19.63 -7.04
N THR A 580 -12.26 -20.75 -7.26
CA THR A 580 -11.66 -21.56 -6.19
C THR A 580 -10.59 -20.78 -5.42
N ALA A 581 -9.73 -20.02 -6.10
CA ALA A 581 -8.70 -19.18 -5.48
C ALA A 581 -9.30 -18.12 -4.55
N ARG A 582 -10.36 -17.43 -4.99
CA ARG A 582 -11.10 -16.44 -4.17
C ARG A 582 -11.73 -17.07 -2.93
N ALA A 583 -12.33 -18.26 -3.08
CA ALA A 583 -12.89 -18.99 -1.94
C ALA A 583 -11.83 -19.40 -0.93
N LEU A 584 -10.68 -19.91 -1.38
CA LEU A 584 -9.53 -20.25 -0.53
C LEU A 584 -8.92 -19.01 0.14
N ALA A 585 -8.80 -17.88 -0.57
CA ALA A 585 -8.33 -16.62 0.01
C ALA A 585 -9.26 -16.13 1.13
N CYS A 586 -10.59 -16.19 0.91
CA CYS A 586 -11.57 -15.81 1.91
C CYS A 586 -11.50 -16.74 3.13
N LEU A 587 -11.40 -18.05 2.91
CA LEU A 587 -11.26 -19.04 3.97
C LEU A 587 -9.98 -18.80 4.79
N ASP A 588 -8.86 -18.52 4.16
CA ASP A 588 -7.60 -18.22 4.85
C ASP A 588 -7.71 -16.92 5.67
N ALA A 589 -8.33 -15.88 5.13
CA ALA A 589 -8.53 -14.61 5.83
C ALA A 589 -9.43 -14.78 7.08
N VAL A 590 -10.59 -15.46 6.99
CA VAL A 590 -11.46 -15.67 8.15
C VAL A 590 -10.82 -16.62 9.17
N THR A 591 -10.06 -17.61 8.71
CA THR A 591 -9.31 -18.53 9.57
C THR A 591 -8.19 -17.80 10.33
N SER A 592 -7.50 -16.85 9.67
CA SER A 592 -6.52 -15.95 10.29
C SER A 592 -7.14 -15.09 11.39
N LEU A 593 -8.31 -14.50 11.13
CA LEU A 593 -9.03 -13.71 12.12
C LEU A 593 -9.49 -14.55 13.32
N ALA A 594 -9.93 -15.79 13.08
CA ALA A 594 -10.30 -16.71 14.14
C ALA A 594 -9.08 -17.11 15.00
N GLU A 595 -7.94 -17.38 14.38
CA GLU A 595 -6.68 -17.69 15.06
C GLU A 595 -6.22 -16.51 15.94
N THR A 596 -6.25 -15.29 15.37
CA THR A 596 -5.95 -14.05 16.10
C THR A 596 -6.89 -13.88 17.29
N ALA A 597 -8.20 -14.11 17.11
CA ALA A 597 -9.20 -13.99 18.16
C ALA A 597 -8.93 -14.94 19.33
N VAL A 598 -8.55 -16.20 19.05
CA VAL A 598 -8.19 -17.17 20.09
C VAL A 598 -6.91 -16.76 20.81
N ARG A 599 -5.85 -16.46 20.06
CA ARG A 599 -4.54 -16.10 20.64
C ARG A 599 -4.58 -14.85 21.50
N ARG A 600 -5.39 -13.83 21.08
CA ARG A 600 -5.46 -12.51 21.70
C ARG A 600 -6.69 -12.33 22.60
N ARG A 601 -7.52 -13.36 22.75
CA ARG A 601 -8.76 -13.31 23.54
C ARG A 601 -9.67 -12.16 23.10
N TYR A 602 -9.89 -12.06 21.78
CA TYR A 602 -10.83 -11.11 21.20
C TYR A 602 -12.26 -11.67 21.30
N VAL A 603 -13.23 -10.78 21.40
CA VAL A 603 -14.66 -11.14 21.53
C VAL A 603 -15.42 -10.72 20.28
N ARG A 604 -16.51 -11.42 20.02
CA ARG A 604 -17.41 -11.08 18.91
C ARG A 604 -18.13 -9.77 19.22
N PRO A 605 -17.98 -8.72 18.37
CA PRO A 605 -18.74 -7.48 18.52
C PRO A 605 -20.17 -7.66 18.04
N THR A 606 -21.10 -6.85 18.55
CA THR A 606 -22.48 -6.75 18.08
C THR A 606 -22.59 -5.52 17.18
N MET A 607 -22.89 -5.71 15.88
CA MET A 607 -23.12 -4.63 14.95
C MET A 607 -24.60 -4.24 14.90
N HIS A 608 -24.90 -2.94 14.78
CA HIS A 608 -26.27 -2.45 14.68
C HIS A 608 -26.39 -1.20 13.80
N ASP A 609 -27.63 -0.86 13.41
CA ASP A 609 -27.94 0.27 12.54
C ASP A 609 -28.22 1.58 13.32
N GLY A 610 -28.13 1.54 14.66
CA GLY A 610 -28.26 2.70 15.54
C GLY A 610 -26.99 3.55 15.55
N ASP A 611 -26.91 4.50 16.49
CA ASP A 611 -25.81 5.47 16.62
C ASP A 611 -24.91 5.23 17.84
N GLU A 612 -25.28 4.28 18.71
CA GLU A 612 -24.53 3.99 19.94
C GLU A 612 -23.23 3.23 19.65
N LEU A 613 -22.12 3.76 20.14
CA LEU A 613 -20.80 3.12 20.13
C LEU A 613 -20.43 2.82 21.58
N GLU A 614 -20.45 1.57 21.95
CA GLU A 614 -20.10 1.09 23.29
C GLU A 614 -18.97 0.07 23.22
N VAL A 615 -17.90 0.34 23.94
CA VAL A 615 -16.77 -0.56 24.13
C VAL A 615 -16.53 -0.70 25.62
N VAL A 616 -16.68 -1.90 26.15
CA VAL A 616 -16.44 -2.21 27.56
C VAL A 616 -15.07 -2.87 27.69
N HIS A 617 -14.22 -2.32 28.55
CA HIS A 617 -12.88 -2.80 28.83
C HIS A 617 -12.07 -3.08 27.55
N GLY A 618 -12.08 -2.11 26.61
CA GLY A 618 -11.31 -2.17 25.39
C GLY A 618 -9.80 -2.14 25.64
N ARG A 619 -9.05 -2.84 24.80
CA ARG A 619 -7.59 -2.89 24.83
C ARG A 619 -7.03 -2.41 23.49
N HIS A 620 -5.83 -1.86 23.48
CA HIS A 620 -5.20 -1.43 22.24
C HIS A 620 -4.53 -2.64 21.54
N PRO A 621 -5.00 -3.06 20.34
CA PRO A 621 -4.60 -4.33 19.73
C PRO A 621 -3.10 -4.47 19.45
N VAL A 622 -2.41 -3.35 19.21
CA VAL A 622 -0.97 -3.36 18.94
C VAL A 622 -0.17 -3.21 20.23
N ILE A 623 -0.50 -2.22 21.07
CA ILE A 623 0.26 -1.94 22.30
C ILE A 623 0.25 -3.14 23.23
N GLU A 624 -0.93 -3.79 23.45
CA GLU A 624 -1.05 -4.96 24.34
C GLU A 624 -0.12 -6.13 23.98
N VAL A 625 0.37 -6.18 22.75
CA VAL A 625 1.25 -7.25 22.24
C VAL A 625 2.73 -6.97 22.52
N PHE A 626 3.11 -5.70 22.56
CA PHE A 626 4.53 -5.27 22.59
C PHE A 626 4.96 -4.68 23.94
N ILE A 627 4.05 -4.55 24.91
CA ILE A 627 4.39 -4.15 26.28
C ILE A 627 4.57 -5.39 27.15
N ASP A 628 5.53 -5.32 28.07
CA ASP A 628 5.79 -6.41 29.04
C ASP A 628 4.79 -6.41 30.21
N GLU A 629 4.20 -5.24 30.51
CA GLU A 629 3.21 -5.06 31.57
C GLU A 629 1.79 -5.33 31.07
N PRO A 630 0.86 -5.80 31.94
CA PRO A 630 -0.53 -5.97 31.56
C PRO A 630 -1.16 -4.65 31.11
N PHE A 631 -1.75 -4.64 29.91
CA PHE A 631 -2.46 -3.47 29.39
C PHE A 631 -3.67 -3.13 30.26
N VAL A 632 -3.86 -1.85 30.61
CA VAL A 632 -5.01 -1.37 31.38
C VAL A 632 -6.20 -1.12 30.43
N PRO A 633 -7.30 -1.91 30.53
CA PRO A 633 -8.44 -1.77 29.64
C PRO A 633 -9.24 -0.49 29.94
N ASN A 634 -9.81 0.12 28.88
CA ASN A 634 -10.62 1.33 29.00
C ASN A 634 -11.96 1.19 28.30
N SER A 635 -13.03 1.68 28.95
CA SER A 635 -14.38 1.70 28.38
C SER A 635 -14.68 3.05 27.74
N VAL A 636 -15.36 3.03 26.59
CA VAL A 636 -15.76 4.22 25.84
C VAL A 636 -17.21 4.09 25.42
N TYR A 637 -18.00 5.15 25.63
CA TYR A 637 -19.37 5.25 25.18
C TYR A 637 -19.58 6.56 24.42
N LEU A 638 -20.15 6.47 23.22
CA LEU A 638 -20.47 7.60 22.33
C LEU A 638 -21.84 7.38 21.70
N ASN A 639 -22.58 8.47 21.49
CA ASN A 639 -23.83 8.48 20.72
C ASN A 639 -24.01 9.83 20.03
N ASN A 640 -25.10 10.04 19.31
CA ASN A 640 -25.38 11.33 18.65
C ASN A 640 -26.21 12.31 19.51
N SER A 641 -26.44 12.02 20.81
CA SER A 641 -27.31 12.83 21.67
C SER A 641 -26.59 13.31 22.93
N THR A 642 -26.33 12.42 23.89
CA THR A 642 -25.85 12.76 25.24
C THR A 642 -24.34 12.67 25.39
N ASP A 643 -23.68 11.87 24.60
CA ASP A 643 -22.25 11.57 24.68
C ASP A 643 -21.64 11.63 23.26
N ARG A 644 -21.82 12.78 22.57
CA ARG A 644 -21.32 12.99 21.20
C ARG A 644 -19.87 13.44 21.18
N LEU A 645 -19.48 14.30 22.11
CA LEU A 645 -18.16 14.89 22.24
C LEU A 645 -17.58 14.52 23.61
N LEU A 646 -16.54 13.67 23.63
CA LEU A 646 -15.81 13.34 24.85
C LEU A 646 -14.54 14.19 24.93
N ILE A 647 -14.48 15.12 25.88
CA ILE A 647 -13.31 15.96 26.15
C ILE A 647 -12.43 15.23 27.14
N ILE A 648 -11.26 14.78 26.67
CA ILE A 648 -10.36 13.92 27.45
C ILE A 648 -9.15 14.75 27.89
N THR A 649 -9.04 14.96 29.22
CA THR A 649 -7.92 15.66 29.83
C THR A 649 -7.00 14.72 30.60
N GLY A 650 -5.84 15.19 31.03
CA GLY A 650 -4.87 14.39 31.80
C GLY A 650 -3.44 14.53 31.30
N PRO A 651 -2.47 13.91 31.97
CA PRO A 651 -1.05 14.01 31.63
C PRO A 651 -0.72 13.42 30.25
N ASN A 652 0.32 13.97 29.59
CA ASN A 652 0.68 13.54 28.25
C ASN A 652 1.13 12.07 28.16
N MET A 653 1.75 11.52 29.21
CA MET A 653 2.12 10.11 29.29
C MET A 653 0.99 9.22 29.84
N GLY A 654 -0.17 9.79 30.16
CA GLY A 654 -1.28 9.06 30.76
C GLY A 654 -1.97 8.07 29.83
N GLY A 655 -1.84 8.22 28.49
CA GLY A 655 -2.46 7.33 27.50
C GLY A 655 -3.67 7.91 26.78
N LYS A 656 -3.86 9.25 26.75
CA LYS A 656 -4.95 9.91 25.99
C LYS A 656 -5.01 9.44 24.54
N SER A 657 -3.93 9.61 23.80
CA SER A 657 -3.80 9.21 22.38
C SER A 657 -3.99 7.70 22.20
N THR A 658 -3.61 6.89 23.19
CA THR A 658 -3.80 5.43 23.17
C THR A 658 -5.30 5.07 23.20
N VAL A 659 -6.10 5.72 24.03
CA VAL A 659 -7.56 5.49 24.11
C VAL A 659 -8.25 5.94 22.81
N LEU A 660 -7.84 7.07 22.21
CA LEU A 660 -8.35 7.52 20.92
C LEU A 660 -8.11 6.47 19.84
N ARG A 661 -6.85 6.07 19.66
CA ARG A 661 -6.47 5.06 18.66
C ARG A 661 -7.13 3.71 18.92
N GLN A 662 -7.16 3.24 20.16
CA GLN A 662 -7.83 2.01 20.59
C GLN A 662 -9.28 1.97 20.09
N THR A 663 -10.04 3.03 20.31
CA THR A 663 -11.46 3.10 19.92
C THR A 663 -11.62 2.99 18.40
N ALA A 664 -10.83 3.72 17.62
CA ALA A 664 -10.89 3.64 16.17
C ALA A 664 -10.47 2.26 15.64
N LEU A 665 -9.40 1.68 16.19
CA LEU A 665 -8.92 0.35 15.79
C LEU A 665 -9.94 -0.75 16.07
N ILE A 666 -10.65 -0.67 17.21
CA ILE A 666 -11.75 -1.59 17.55
C ILE A 666 -12.88 -1.48 16.53
N CYS A 667 -13.30 -0.27 16.17
CA CYS A 667 -14.34 -0.06 15.15
C CYS A 667 -13.93 -0.58 13.77
N ILE A 668 -12.68 -0.33 13.34
CA ILE A 668 -12.14 -0.81 12.06
C ILE A 668 -12.08 -2.34 12.05
N LEU A 669 -11.58 -2.97 13.12
CA LEU A 669 -11.56 -4.43 13.27
C LEU A 669 -12.97 -5.02 13.20
N ALA A 670 -13.93 -4.43 13.89
CA ALA A 670 -15.32 -4.90 13.84
C ALA A 670 -15.90 -4.83 12.42
N GLN A 671 -15.75 -3.69 11.72
CA GLN A 671 -16.31 -3.51 10.38
C GLN A 671 -15.57 -4.30 9.27
N MET A 672 -14.32 -4.69 9.47
CA MET A 672 -13.68 -5.62 8.54
C MET A 672 -14.14 -7.07 8.72
N GLY A 673 -14.86 -7.38 9.79
CA GLY A 673 -15.36 -8.72 10.10
C GLY A 673 -14.54 -9.48 11.14
N SER A 674 -13.65 -8.81 11.87
CA SER A 674 -12.83 -9.38 12.95
C SER A 674 -13.55 -9.32 14.31
N PHE A 675 -13.18 -10.22 15.20
CA PHE A 675 -13.39 -10.04 16.63
C PHE A 675 -12.52 -8.91 17.17
N VAL A 676 -12.85 -8.37 18.34
CA VAL A 676 -12.24 -7.14 18.87
C VAL A 676 -11.64 -7.34 20.26
N PRO A 677 -10.57 -6.60 20.60
CA PRO A 677 -9.92 -6.64 21.92
C PRO A 677 -10.75 -5.86 22.97
N ALA A 678 -11.82 -6.46 23.45
CA ALA A 678 -12.69 -5.87 24.47
C ALA A 678 -13.30 -6.98 25.34
N GLU A 679 -13.96 -6.63 26.44
CA GLU A 679 -14.84 -7.54 27.17
C GLU A 679 -16.17 -7.70 26.43
N SER A 680 -16.71 -6.57 25.94
CA SER A 680 -17.85 -6.55 25.02
C SER A 680 -17.79 -5.29 24.16
N ALA A 681 -18.38 -5.35 22.97
CA ALA A 681 -18.50 -4.20 22.09
C ALA A 681 -19.84 -4.22 21.35
N ARG A 682 -20.54 -3.08 21.36
CA ARG A 682 -21.75 -2.83 20.59
C ARG A 682 -21.52 -1.59 19.73
N LEU A 683 -21.45 -1.79 18.41
CA LEU A 683 -20.89 -0.80 17.50
C LEU A 683 -21.84 -0.47 16.34
N PRO A 684 -21.99 0.81 15.98
CA PRO A 684 -22.70 1.23 14.79
C PRO A 684 -21.84 1.03 13.55
N LEU A 685 -22.45 1.02 12.37
CA LEU A 685 -21.74 1.08 11.11
C LEU A 685 -21.29 2.53 10.86
N LEU A 686 -20.00 2.75 10.91
CA LEU A 686 -19.38 4.04 10.59
C LEU A 686 -19.19 4.17 9.08
N ASP A 687 -19.31 5.39 8.57
CA ASP A 687 -19.00 5.72 7.17
C ASP A 687 -17.56 6.22 6.99
N ARG A 688 -16.97 6.81 8.04
CA ARG A 688 -15.63 7.36 7.98
C ARG A 688 -14.98 7.44 9.36
N VAL A 689 -13.68 7.24 9.40
CA VAL A 689 -12.84 7.55 10.58
C VAL A 689 -11.88 8.66 10.21
N TRP A 690 -11.89 9.72 11.01
CA TRP A 690 -11.01 10.86 10.88
C TRP A 690 -10.02 10.90 12.02
N THR A 691 -8.76 11.16 11.72
CA THR A 691 -7.73 11.28 12.75
C THR A 691 -6.90 12.54 12.57
N ARG A 692 -6.79 13.30 13.65
CA ARG A 692 -5.76 14.31 13.82
C ARG A 692 -5.00 13.97 15.10
N VAL A 693 -3.98 13.13 14.97
CA VAL A 693 -3.19 12.55 16.07
C VAL A 693 -1.69 12.71 15.77
N GLY A 694 -0.97 13.37 16.66
CA GLY A 694 0.48 13.57 16.53
C GLY A 694 0.87 14.73 15.60
N ALA A 695 2.05 15.31 15.83
CA ALA A 695 2.67 16.30 14.95
C ALA A 695 3.62 15.57 13.98
N SER A 696 3.32 15.56 12.69
CA SER A 696 4.29 15.14 11.67
C SER A 696 4.91 16.39 11.04
N ASP A 697 6.21 16.57 11.22
CA ASP A 697 6.97 17.58 10.51
C ASP A 697 7.09 17.20 9.03
N ASP A 698 6.42 17.94 8.15
CA ASP A 698 6.64 17.84 6.70
C ASP A 698 7.66 18.89 6.23
N LEU A 699 8.87 18.79 6.78
CA LEU A 699 9.99 19.66 6.44
C LEU A 699 10.34 19.61 4.94
N ALA A 700 10.03 18.49 4.28
CA ALA A 700 10.30 18.31 2.85
C ALA A 700 9.48 19.23 1.95
N ARG A 701 8.32 19.73 2.44
CA ARG A 701 7.42 20.64 1.69
C ARG A 701 7.45 22.08 2.18
N GLY A 702 8.26 22.41 3.19
CA GLY A 702 8.38 23.75 3.75
C GLY A 702 7.08 24.27 4.41
N ARG A 703 6.15 23.38 4.80
CA ARG A 703 4.94 23.74 5.52
C ARG A 703 5.19 23.71 7.03
N SER A 704 4.72 24.75 7.73
CA SER A 704 4.69 24.74 9.20
C SER A 704 3.82 23.61 9.72
N THR A 705 4.21 22.96 10.83
CA THR A 705 3.39 21.95 11.53
C THR A 705 1.99 22.45 11.82
N PHE A 706 1.84 23.72 12.18
CA PHE A 706 0.55 24.35 12.42
C PHE A 706 -0.31 24.44 11.14
N MET A 707 0.28 24.76 9.97
CA MET A 707 -0.45 24.79 8.72
C MET A 707 -0.96 23.41 8.30
N VAL A 708 -0.13 22.36 8.50
CA VAL A 708 -0.54 20.96 8.26
C VAL A 708 -1.72 20.59 9.17
N GLU A 709 -1.60 20.93 10.47
CA GLU A 709 -2.65 20.70 11.45
C GLU A 709 -3.98 21.39 11.05
N MET A 710 -3.94 22.64 10.64
CA MET A 710 -5.14 23.39 10.23
C MET A 710 -5.75 22.82 8.96
N THR A 711 -4.93 22.37 8.00
CA THR A 711 -5.41 21.75 6.76
C THR A 711 -6.13 20.43 7.06
N GLU A 712 -5.54 19.56 7.89
CA GLU A 712 -6.15 18.31 8.32
C GLU A 712 -7.47 18.55 9.08
N THR A 713 -7.47 19.52 9.99
CA THR A 713 -8.67 19.90 10.76
C THR A 713 -9.76 20.45 9.84
N ALA A 714 -9.41 21.30 8.86
CA ALA A 714 -10.35 21.82 7.89
C ALA A 714 -10.99 20.68 7.04
N ALA A 715 -10.20 19.69 6.61
CA ALA A 715 -10.70 18.52 5.90
C ALA A 715 -11.75 17.74 6.73
N ILE A 716 -11.51 17.59 8.04
CA ILE A 716 -12.46 16.97 8.97
C ILE A 716 -13.76 17.78 9.04
N LEU A 717 -13.67 19.10 9.29
CA LEU A 717 -14.84 19.97 9.46
C LEU A 717 -15.71 20.04 8.20
N HIS A 718 -15.10 19.95 7.01
CA HIS A 718 -15.86 19.96 5.75
C HIS A 718 -16.54 18.63 5.42
N ASN A 719 -16.01 17.50 5.89
CA ASN A 719 -16.41 16.18 5.39
C ASN A 719 -16.93 15.20 6.47
N ALA A 720 -16.88 15.54 7.75
CA ALA A 720 -17.48 14.75 8.82
C ALA A 720 -18.99 14.61 8.63
N THR A 721 -19.56 13.50 9.08
CA THR A 721 -20.99 13.18 9.07
C THR A 721 -21.44 12.70 10.45
N PRO A 722 -22.73 12.62 10.74
CA PRO A 722 -23.22 12.03 11.99
C PRO A 722 -22.83 10.55 12.18
N ARG A 723 -22.47 9.86 11.12
CA ARG A 723 -21.97 8.46 11.16
C ARG A 723 -20.44 8.36 11.25
N SER A 724 -19.74 9.48 11.20
CA SER A 724 -18.27 9.49 11.30
C SER A 724 -17.81 9.39 12.76
N LEU A 725 -16.61 8.81 12.94
CA LEU A 725 -15.83 8.86 14.18
C LEU A 725 -14.65 9.81 13.98
N VAL A 726 -14.51 10.80 14.85
CA VAL A 726 -13.48 11.84 14.78
C VAL A 726 -12.55 11.73 16.00
N LEU A 727 -11.25 11.65 15.76
CA LEU A 727 -10.20 11.61 16.78
C LEU A 727 -9.34 12.87 16.68
N LEU A 728 -9.43 13.73 17.68
CA LEU A 728 -8.66 14.96 17.76
C LEU A 728 -7.71 14.91 18.94
N ASP A 729 -6.42 15.06 18.68
CA ASP A 729 -5.39 15.00 19.72
C ASP A 729 -4.57 16.28 19.73
N GLU A 730 -4.71 17.05 20.81
CA GLU A 730 -3.97 18.28 21.12
C GLU A 730 -4.01 19.35 20.00
N ILE A 731 -5.20 19.68 19.51
CA ILE A 731 -5.39 20.74 18.48
C ILE A 731 -5.02 22.11 19.07
N GLY A 732 -4.34 22.94 18.25
CA GLY A 732 -3.95 24.31 18.58
C GLY A 732 -2.58 24.42 19.27
N ARG A 733 -1.81 23.32 19.34
CA ARG A 733 -0.51 23.30 20.03
C ARG A 733 0.59 24.05 19.27
N GLY A 734 0.43 24.25 17.97
CA GLY A 734 1.44 24.86 17.08
C GLY A 734 1.42 26.41 17.03
N THR A 735 0.60 27.09 17.85
CA THR A 735 0.45 28.56 17.86
C THR A 735 0.42 29.13 19.29
N ALA A 736 0.18 30.44 19.44
CA ALA A 736 0.02 31.05 20.75
C ALA A 736 -1.15 30.43 21.53
N THR A 737 -1.02 30.32 22.84
CA THR A 737 -1.95 29.57 23.72
C THR A 737 -3.42 29.99 23.52
N PHE A 738 -3.70 31.29 23.50
CA PHE A 738 -5.06 31.81 23.34
C PHE A 738 -5.63 31.58 21.94
N ASP A 739 -4.80 31.69 20.89
CA ASP A 739 -5.22 31.39 19.51
C ASP A 739 -5.52 29.89 19.39
N GLY A 740 -4.65 29.03 19.93
CA GLY A 740 -4.81 27.58 19.94
C GLY A 740 -6.08 27.15 20.68
N LEU A 741 -6.33 27.69 21.88
CA LEU A 741 -7.55 27.45 22.64
C LEU A 741 -8.80 27.92 21.89
N SER A 742 -8.77 29.12 21.31
CA SER A 742 -9.91 29.67 20.54
C SER A 742 -10.28 28.80 19.35
N ILE A 743 -9.25 28.29 18.62
CA ILE A 743 -9.44 27.38 17.50
C ILE A 743 -10.00 26.03 17.99
N ALA A 744 -9.40 25.45 19.02
CA ALA A 744 -9.82 24.17 19.59
C ALA A 744 -11.28 24.23 20.08
N TRP A 745 -11.65 25.34 20.72
CA TRP A 745 -13.02 25.60 21.17
C TRP A 745 -13.99 25.66 19.98
N ALA A 746 -13.68 26.48 18.96
CA ALA A 746 -14.54 26.65 17.79
C ALA A 746 -14.69 25.32 17.00
N VAL A 747 -13.62 24.53 16.88
CA VAL A 747 -13.65 23.19 16.24
C VAL A 747 -14.60 22.25 17.00
N ALA A 748 -14.51 22.21 18.32
CA ALA A 748 -15.35 21.37 19.15
C ALA A 748 -16.84 21.77 19.08
N GLU A 749 -17.15 23.08 19.17
CA GLU A 749 -18.52 23.61 18.99
C GLU A 749 -19.06 23.27 17.59
N TYR A 750 -18.26 23.47 16.54
CA TYR A 750 -18.70 23.18 15.18
C TYR A 750 -19.05 21.71 14.95
N LEU A 751 -18.23 20.78 15.45
CA LEU A 751 -18.49 19.33 15.37
C LEU A 751 -19.68 18.91 16.24
N HIS A 752 -20.02 19.66 17.28
CA HIS A 752 -21.16 19.40 18.12
C HIS A 752 -22.47 19.96 17.55
N ASP A 753 -22.48 21.22 17.11
CA ASP A 753 -23.71 21.98 16.82
C ASP A 753 -24.16 21.88 15.37
N SER A 754 -23.27 21.56 14.41
CA SER A 754 -23.62 21.52 13.00
C SER A 754 -24.46 20.26 12.69
N PRO A 755 -25.74 20.37 12.25
CA PRO A 755 -26.60 19.18 12.07
C PRO A 755 -26.07 18.17 11.04
N GLU A 756 -25.34 18.66 10.04
CA GLU A 756 -24.79 17.82 8.96
C GLU A 756 -23.41 17.26 9.30
N ARG A 757 -22.72 17.84 10.29
CA ARG A 757 -21.31 17.54 10.63
C ARG A 757 -21.12 17.02 12.05
N CYS A 758 -22.22 16.86 12.82
CA CYS A 758 -22.20 16.43 14.22
C CYS A 758 -21.73 14.97 14.34
N ALA A 759 -20.42 14.76 14.34
CA ALA A 759 -19.77 13.47 14.41
C ALA A 759 -19.53 13.02 15.87
N LYS A 760 -19.45 11.71 16.09
CA LYS A 760 -18.94 11.13 17.34
C LYS A 760 -17.48 11.52 17.49
N THR A 761 -17.13 12.28 18.52
CA THR A 761 -15.82 12.90 18.64
C THR A 761 -15.12 12.57 19.95
N LEU A 762 -13.90 12.05 19.87
CA LEU A 762 -12.96 11.95 20.98
C LEU A 762 -11.94 13.08 20.88
N PHE A 763 -11.95 14.00 21.82
CA PHE A 763 -11.12 15.19 21.82
C PHE A 763 -10.15 15.15 22.99
N ALA A 764 -8.92 14.71 22.78
CA ALA A 764 -7.86 14.79 23.78
C ALA A 764 -7.23 16.20 23.75
N THR A 765 -7.09 16.82 24.90
CA THR A 765 -6.60 18.17 25.03
C THR A 765 -5.76 18.37 26.28
N HIS A 766 -4.88 19.37 26.24
CA HIS A 766 -4.19 19.91 27.41
C HIS A 766 -4.81 21.22 27.89
N TYR A 767 -5.78 21.77 27.15
CA TYR A 767 -6.52 22.96 27.56
C TYR A 767 -7.62 22.57 28.56
N HIS A 768 -7.45 22.91 29.84
CA HIS A 768 -8.41 22.60 30.89
C HIS A 768 -9.71 23.40 30.71
N GLU A 769 -9.63 24.56 30.11
CA GLU A 769 -10.76 25.48 29.83
C GLU A 769 -11.79 24.83 28.91
N LEU A 770 -11.38 23.93 28.01
CA LEU A 770 -12.34 23.19 27.17
C LEU A 770 -13.30 22.32 27.97
N THR A 771 -12.98 21.96 29.20
CA THR A 771 -13.88 21.18 30.06
C THR A 771 -15.16 21.93 30.44
N GLU A 772 -15.19 23.27 30.33
CA GLU A 772 -16.38 24.07 30.56
C GLU A 772 -17.45 23.84 29.49
N MET A 773 -17.04 23.33 28.30
CA MET A 773 -17.99 23.06 27.21
C MET A 773 -19.03 22.02 27.60
N ALA A 774 -18.69 21.05 28.47
CA ALA A 774 -19.62 20.03 28.94
C ALA A 774 -20.76 20.62 29.78
N GLU A 775 -20.60 21.85 30.31
CA GLU A 775 -21.66 22.57 31.02
C GLU A 775 -22.59 23.36 30.08
N ARG A 776 -22.11 23.63 28.86
CA ARG A 776 -22.80 24.48 27.86
C ARG A 776 -23.41 23.65 26.72
N LEU A 777 -22.79 22.52 26.36
CA LEU A 777 -23.18 21.66 25.25
C LEU A 777 -23.80 20.36 25.75
N PRO A 778 -25.07 20.07 25.50
CA PRO A 778 -25.78 18.91 26.04
C PRO A 778 -25.17 17.54 25.69
N GLY A 779 -24.47 17.47 24.53
CA GLY A 779 -23.82 16.26 24.04
C GLY A 779 -22.34 16.15 24.38
N ALA A 780 -21.78 17.07 25.16
CA ALA A 780 -20.38 17.05 25.56
C ALA A 780 -20.20 16.47 26.96
N GLN A 781 -19.19 15.61 27.14
CA GLN A 781 -18.88 14.97 28.44
C GLN A 781 -17.39 15.09 28.73
N ASN A 782 -17.06 15.37 29.99
CA ASN A 782 -15.68 15.42 30.44
C ASN A 782 -15.19 14.05 30.91
N TYR A 783 -14.01 13.70 30.46
CA TYR A 783 -13.28 12.52 30.88
C TYR A 783 -11.83 12.90 31.24
N GLN A 784 -11.23 12.10 32.11
CA GLN A 784 -9.85 12.26 32.52
C GLN A 784 -9.09 10.95 32.48
N ILE A 785 -7.81 11.00 32.16
CA ILE A 785 -6.92 9.88 32.43
C ILE A 785 -6.36 10.04 33.83
N THR A 786 -6.60 9.03 34.67
CA THR A 786 -6.26 9.10 36.09
C THR A 786 -4.76 8.89 36.35
N ALA A 787 -4.23 9.70 37.25
CA ALA A 787 -2.91 9.54 37.86
C ALA A 787 -3.03 9.65 39.36
N THR A 788 -2.20 8.94 40.11
CA THR A 788 -2.15 9.01 41.54
C THR A 788 -0.76 9.41 42.03
N GLU A 789 -0.68 10.10 43.12
CA GLU A 789 0.56 10.48 43.77
C GLU A 789 0.82 9.54 44.95
N ARG A 790 1.91 8.79 44.91
CA ARG A 790 2.35 7.92 45.99
C ARG A 790 3.79 8.29 46.37
N GLU A 791 4.00 8.60 47.67
CA GLU A 791 5.34 8.92 48.21
C GLU A 791 6.06 10.05 47.47
N GLY A 792 5.34 11.01 46.90
CA GLY A 792 5.92 12.12 46.09
C GLY A 792 6.23 11.72 44.65
N GLU A 793 5.83 10.53 44.20
CA GLU A 793 5.94 10.09 42.82
C GLU A 793 4.57 9.98 42.17
N VAL A 794 4.47 10.45 40.89
CA VAL A 794 3.24 10.31 40.09
C VAL A 794 3.27 8.96 39.41
N VAL A 795 2.25 8.16 39.67
CA VAL A 795 1.97 6.89 39.01
C VAL A 795 0.78 7.08 38.07
N PHE A 796 1.01 6.86 36.79
CA PHE A 796 -0.05 6.90 35.79
C PHE A 796 -0.85 5.60 35.85
N LEU A 797 -2.16 5.70 36.12
CA LEU A 797 -3.05 4.53 36.19
C LEU A 797 -3.56 4.09 34.83
N HIS A 798 -3.39 4.90 33.79
CA HIS A 798 -3.86 4.67 32.42
C HIS A 798 -5.36 4.36 32.32
N ARG A 799 -6.18 4.82 33.28
CA ARG A 799 -7.63 4.63 33.31
C ARG A 799 -8.36 5.88 32.85
N LEU A 800 -9.31 5.68 31.94
CA LEU A 800 -10.26 6.69 31.51
C LEU A 800 -11.47 6.70 32.48
N GLU A 801 -11.73 7.83 33.14
CA GLU A 801 -12.85 8.00 34.06
C GLU A 801 -13.61 9.30 33.76
N ARG A 802 -14.93 9.33 34.03
CA ARG A 802 -15.70 10.57 33.90
C ARG A 802 -15.22 11.59 34.93
N GLY A 803 -15.06 12.83 34.50
CA GLY A 803 -14.62 13.93 35.34
C GLY A 803 -13.57 14.81 34.68
N ARG A 804 -13.11 15.81 35.42
CA ARG A 804 -12.08 16.76 34.99
C ARG A 804 -10.76 16.44 35.70
N ALA A 805 -9.65 16.56 35.00
CA ALA A 805 -8.34 16.48 35.62
C ALA A 805 -8.12 17.70 36.53
N SER A 806 -7.81 17.47 37.79
CA SER A 806 -7.68 18.51 38.82
C SER A 806 -6.28 19.19 38.84
N LYS A 807 -5.27 18.59 38.21
CA LYS A 807 -3.88 19.07 38.21
C LYS A 807 -3.17 18.80 36.89
N SER A 808 -2.25 19.67 36.53
CA SER A 808 -1.29 19.40 35.49
C SER A 808 -0.06 18.66 36.05
N TYR A 809 0.44 17.64 35.33
CA TYR A 809 1.59 16.83 35.77
C TYR A 809 2.83 17.08 34.92
N GLY A 810 2.89 18.18 34.17
CA GLY A 810 4.01 18.46 33.24
C GLY A 810 5.38 18.51 33.91
N ILE A 811 5.49 19.11 35.10
CA ILE A 811 6.75 19.19 35.87
C ILE A 811 7.18 17.80 36.38
N GLU A 812 6.23 16.95 36.75
CA GLU A 812 6.54 15.58 37.18
C GLU A 812 7.00 14.70 36.00
N VAL A 813 6.41 14.87 34.83
CA VAL A 813 6.90 14.23 33.57
C VAL A 813 8.34 14.70 33.27
N ALA A 814 8.61 15.99 33.40
CA ALA A 814 9.98 16.52 33.23
C ALA A 814 10.98 15.92 34.23
N ARG A 815 10.55 15.66 35.49
CA ARG A 815 11.33 14.94 36.49
C ARG A 815 11.64 13.50 36.05
N LEU A 816 10.64 12.78 35.60
CA LEU A 816 10.80 11.41 35.08
C LEU A 816 11.72 11.36 33.84
N ALA A 817 11.73 12.41 33.04
CA ALA A 817 12.64 12.57 31.91
C ALA A 817 14.08 12.92 32.30
N GLY A 818 14.36 13.07 33.59
CA GLY A 818 15.71 13.33 34.09
C GLY A 818 16.15 14.80 34.09
N MET A 819 15.20 15.76 34.07
CA MET A 819 15.54 17.18 34.17
C MET A 819 16.25 17.48 35.49
N PRO A 820 17.26 18.44 35.48
CA PRO A 820 17.99 18.81 36.69
C PRO A 820 17.05 19.31 37.81
N PRO A 821 17.26 18.90 39.11
CA PRO A 821 16.39 19.26 40.21
C PRO A 821 16.25 20.80 40.43
N ALA A 822 17.29 21.58 40.13
CA ALA A 822 17.24 23.04 40.25
C ALA A 822 16.28 23.67 39.21
N ALA A 823 16.24 23.13 37.98
CA ALA A 823 15.30 23.56 36.95
C ALA A 823 13.86 23.20 37.32
N LEU A 824 13.65 22.00 37.89
CA LEU A 824 12.33 21.55 38.35
C LEU A 824 11.81 22.38 39.51
N ALA A 825 12.66 22.72 40.49
CA ALA A 825 12.32 23.61 41.60
C ALA A 825 11.87 24.97 41.10
N ARG A 826 12.65 25.55 40.18
CA ARG A 826 12.28 26.85 39.58
C ARG A 826 10.98 26.77 38.75
N ALA A 827 10.78 25.71 38.02
CA ALA A 827 9.52 25.49 37.25
C ALA A 827 8.29 25.45 38.18
N ARG A 828 8.39 24.80 39.36
CA ARG A 828 7.31 24.77 40.35
C ARG A 828 7.04 26.18 40.93
N GLU A 829 8.06 26.96 41.23
CA GLU A 829 7.88 28.35 41.70
C GLU A 829 7.16 29.21 40.64
N VAL A 830 7.54 29.09 39.37
CA VAL A 830 6.91 29.82 38.27
C VAL A 830 5.47 29.38 38.12
N LEU A 831 5.19 28.07 38.14
CA LEU A 831 3.83 27.53 38.02
C LEU A 831 2.92 28.07 39.14
N GLN A 832 3.38 28.08 40.42
CA GLN A 832 2.61 28.61 41.54
C GLN A 832 2.32 30.11 41.42
N ARG A 833 3.18 30.88 40.73
CA ARG A 833 2.90 32.30 40.47
C ARG A 833 1.85 32.48 39.39
N LEU A 834 1.91 31.65 38.32
CA LEU A 834 0.93 31.70 37.24
C LEU A 834 -0.46 31.27 37.73
N GLU A 835 -0.57 30.21 38.52
CA GLU A 835 -1.83 29.72 39.08
C GLU A 835 -2.48 30.75 40.01
N ARG A 836 -1.71 31.48 40.83
CA ARG A 836 -2.25 32.58 41.66
C ARG A 836 -2.77 33.72 40.81
N TYR A 837 -2.10 34.07 39.73
CA TYR A 837 -2.51 35.14 38.81
C TYR A 837 -3.84 34.77 38.12
N GLU A 838 -4.02 33.53 37.67
CA GLU A 838 -5.31 33.07 37.14
C GLU A 838 -6.43 33.18 38.18
N LEU A 839 -6.21 32.73 39.41
CA LEU A 839 -7.21 32.77 40.48
C LEU A 839 -7.62 34.24 40.81
N ASP A 840 -6.71 35.19 40.82
CA ASP A 840 -7.01 36.62 41.07
C ASP A 840 -7.82 37.24 39.95
N VAL A 841 -7.55 36.92 38.69
CA VAL A 841 -8.31 37.44 37.55
C VAL A 841 -9.76 36.90 37.53
N PHE A 842 -9.99 35.67 37.91
CA PHE A 842 -11.33 35.07 37.95
C PHE A 842 -12.11 35.45 39.26
N ALA A 843 -11.42 35.73 40.35
CA ALA A 843 -12.04 36.17 41.61
C ALA A 843 -12.62 37.60 41.50
N GLU A 844 -11.98 38.50 40.75
CA GLU A 844 -12.51 39.86 40.47
C GLU A 844 -13.77 39.82 39.59
N GLU A 845 -13.93 38.87 38.70
CA GLU A 845 -15.19 38.72 37.93
C GLU A 845 -16.37 38.30 38.82
N THR A 846 -16.14 37.49 39.84
CA THR A 846 -17.20 37.01 40.75
C THR A 846 -17.65 38.14 41.68
N GLN A 847 -16.74 38.98 42.18
CA GLN A 847 -17.09 40.09 43.08
C GLN A 847 -17.82 41.23 42.32
N VAL A 848 -17.53 41.46 41.07
CA VAL A 848 -18.24 42.44 40.25
C VAL A 848 -19.67 41.98 39.95
N ALA A 849 -19.92 40.67 39.86
CA ALA A 849 -21.25 40.10 39.68
C ALA A 849 -22.13 40.20 40.95
N GLU A 850 -21.55 39.97 42.14
CA GLU A 850 -22.25 40.10 43.44
C GLU A 850 -22.50 41.56 43.86
N GLY A 851 -21.55 42.46 43.58
CA GLY A 851 -21.70 43.90 43.87
C GLY A 851 -22.77 44.60 43.00
N ALA A 852 -23.04 44.06 41.80
CA ALA A 852 -24.06 44.62 40.93
C ALA A 852 -25.52 44.25 41.31
N MET A 853 -25.73 43.26 42.18
CA MET A 853 -27.07 42.93 42.72
C MET A 853 -27.51 43.79 43.93
N ALA A 854 -26.60 44.56 44.52
CA ALA A 854 -26.88 45.29 45.76
C ALA A 854 -27.34 46.78 45.55
N VAL A 855 -27.28 47.32 44.34
CA VAL A 855 -27.78 48.70 44.08
C VAL A 855 -28.97 48.67 43.13
N GLY A 856 -30.14 48.71 43.75
CA GLY A 856 -31.41 48.66 43.04
C GLY A 856 -31.81 49.94 42.35
N ALA A 857 -32.61 49.74 41.30
CA ALA A 857 -33.66 50.57 40.72
C ALA A 857 -33.31 51.63 39.69
N THR A 858 -33.94 51.42 38.52
CA THR A 858 -34.38 52.40 37.55
C THR A 858 -33.36 53.00 36.58
N ARG A 859 -33.08 52.22 35.48
CA ARG A 859 -32.87 52.78 34.12
C ARG A 859 -33.22 51.72 33.05
N SER A 860 -33.78 52.17 31.95
CA SER A 860 -34.36 51.36 30.91
C SER A 860 -33.47 50.22 30.40
N THR A 861 -34.06 49.05 30.22
CA THR A 861 -33.44 47.76 29.95
C THR A 861 -32.64 47.65 28.61
N GLU A 862 -32.87 48.55 27.65
CA GLU A 862 -32.20 48.49 26.34
C GLU A 862 -30.84 49.19 26.31
N GLU A 863 -30.66 50.34 26.97
CA GLU A 863 -29.37 51.04 27.02
C GLU A 863 -28.33 50.30 27.89
N ALA A 864 -28.79 49.64 28.94
CA ALA A 864 -27.92 48.82 29.79
C ALA A 864 -27.44 47.51 29.09
N ALA A 865 -28.26 46.95 28.20
CA ALA A 865 -27.89 45.78 27.39
C ALA A 865 -26.88 46.14 26.29
N LEU A 866 -27.01 47.27 25.63
CA LEU A 866 -26.10 47.76 24.61
C LEU A 866 -24.74 48.18 25.19
N SER A 867 -24.72 48.81 26.35
CA SER A 867 -23.50 49.21 27.07
C SER A 867 -22.72 47.98 27.61
N ARG A 868 -23.43 46.94 28.02
CA ARG A 868 -22.82 45.67 28.46
C ARG A 868 -22.26 44.84 27.28
N ALA A 869 -22.95 44.84 26.14
CA ALA A 869 -22.48 44.17 24.92
C ALA A 869 -21.24 44.86 24.33
N THR A 870 -21.18 46.20 24.31
CA THR A 870 -20.01 46.97 23.82
C THR A 870 -18.80 46.83 24.76
N SER A 871 -19.01 46.83 26.09
CA SER A 871 -17.90 46.63 27.05
C SER A 871 -17.34 45.20 27.01
N ARG A 872 -18.21 44.17 26.84
CA ARG A 872 -17.77 42.78 26.65
C ARG A 872 -17.03 42.56 25.34
N ALA A 873 -17.48 43.18 24.25
CA ALA A 873 -16.79 43.07 22.97
C ALA A 873 -15.44 43.80 22.96
N ALA A 874 -15.32 44.93 23.65
CA ALA A 874 -14.07 45.68 23.81
C ALA A 874 -13.07 44.92 24.70
N ARG A 875 -13.51 44.29 25.81
CA ARG A 875 -12.67 43.46 26.68
C ARG A 875 -12.23 42.13 26.01
N ARG A 876 -13.08 41.47 25.24
CA ARG A 876 -12.72 40.33 24.41
C ARG A 876 -11.69 40.67 23.34
N ARG A 877 -11.74 41.86 22.75
CA ARG A 877 -10.72 42.33 21.79
C ARG A 877 -9.37 42.63 22.45
N LEU A 878 -9.34 43.12 23.68
CA LEU A 878 -8.08 43.34 24.43
C LEU A 878 -7.48 42.03 24.91
N ALA A 879 -8.29 41.11 25.44
CA ALA A 879 -7.80 39.78 25.88
C ALA A 879 -7.29 38.90 24.76
N ALA A 880 -7.76 39.07 23.51
CA ALA A 880 -7.31 38.34 22.36
C ALA A 880 -6.00 38.84 21.74
N GLN A 881 -5.47 39.96 22.22
CA GLN A 881 -4.26 40.57 21.64
C GLN A 881 -3.04 40.66 22.56
N SER A 882 -3.15 40.26 23.84
CA SER A 882 -2.07 40.42 24.82
C SER A 882 -1.59 39.04 25.32
N SER A 883 -0.28 38.82 25.41
CA SER A 883 0.27 37.65 26.09
C SER A 883 0.01 37.78 27.61
N LEU A 884 -0.02 36.64 28.33
CA LEU A 884 -0.17 36.63 29.81
C LEU A 884 0.86 37.54 30.51
N PHE A 885 2.07 37.67 29.96
CA PHE A 885 3.12 38.58 30.45
C PHE A 885 2.83 40.04 30.17
N ASP A 886 2.15 40.35 29.03
CA ASP A 886 1.77 41.72 28.72
C ASP A 886 0.66 42.25 29.65
N LEU A 887 -0.27 41.35 30.05
CA LEU A 887 -1.33 41.66 31.01
C LEU A 887 -0.78 41.89 32.43
N ALA A 888 0.19 41.05 32.87
CA ALA A 888 0.85 41.23 34.17
C ALA A 888 1.66 42.55 34.21
N ASN A 889 2.40 42.82 33.15
CA ASN A 889 3.15 44.09 33.01
C ASN A 889 2.24 45.31 32.90
N GLN A 890 1.04 45.18 32.29
CA GLN A 890 0.06 46.25 32.19
C GLN A 890 -0.51 46.64 33.55
N LYS A 891 -0.77 45.67 34.44
CA LYS A 891 -1.22 45.93 35.81
C LYS A 891 -0.19 46.74 36.63
N ILE A 892 1.08 46.37 36.50
CA ILE A 892 2.20 47.09 37.14
C ILE A 892 2.30 48.52 36.59
N VAL A 893 2.09 48.68 35.26
CA VAL A 893 2.10 50.00 34.64
C VAL A 893 0.90 50.88 35.09
N ASP A 894 -0.26 50.27 35.30
CA ASP A 894 -1.44 50.98 35.75
C ASP A 894 -1.35 51.38 37.23
N GLU A 895 -0.78 50.56 38.13
CA GLU A 895 -0.47 50.85 39.51
C GLU A 895 0.60 51.97 39.61
N LEU A 896 1.60 51.98 38.74
CA LEU A 896 2.58 53.07 38.62
C LEU A 896 1.95 54.41 38.16
N ARG A 897 0.95 54.35 37.29
CA ARG A 897 0.24 55.54 36.79
C ARG A 897 -0.70 56.10 37.82
N GLU A 898 -1.31 55.28 38.70
CA GLU A 898 -2.20 55.73 39.77
C GLU A 898 -1.39 56.21 40.99
N ALA A 899 -0.16 55.82 41.16
CA ALA A 899 0.72 56.33 42.24
C ALA A 899 0.99 57.83 42.07
N ASN A 900 0.68 58.59 43.07
CA ASN A 900 0.92 60.04 43.06
C ASN A 900 2.14 60.41 43.91
N PRO A 901 3.32 60.61 43.32
CA PRO A 901 4.57 60.83 44.05
C PRO A 901 4.59 62.05 44.94
N GLU A 902 3.75 63.08 44.66
CA GLU A 902 3.69 64.33 45.43
C GLU A 902 2.91 64.17 46.76
N LYS A 903 2.13 63.04 46.89
CA LYS A 903 1.31 62.77 48.10
C LYS A 903 1.83 61.64 48.95
N MET A 904 2.93 60.95 48.49
CA MET A 904 3.54 59.83 49.22
C MET A 904 4.79 60.22 49.96
N SER A 905 5.00 59.66 51.16
CA SER A 905 6.26 59.77 51.87
C SER A 905 7.35 58.99 51.20
N GLY A 906 8.64 59.33 51.45
CA GLY A 906 9.78 58.61 50.84
C GLY A 906 9.88 57.12 51.22
N GLU A 907 9.30 56.69 52.36
CA GLU A 907 9.22 55.29 52.79
C GLU A 907 8.12 54.55 52.03
N GLU A 908 6.91 55.13 51.88
CA GLU A 908 5.83 54.55 51.12
C GLU A 908 6.18 54.38 49.63
N ALA A 909 6.90 55.33 49.03
CA ALA A 909 7.38 55.25 47.67
C ALA A 909 8.38 54.10 47.48
N LYS A 910 9.29 53.90 48.47
CA LYS A 910 10.24 52.74 48.43
C LYS A 910 9.53 51.43 48.62
N GLN A 911 8.50 51.34 49.45
CA GLN A 911 7.75 50.10 49.67
C GLN A 911 6.95 49.75 48.43
N LEU A 912 6.29 50.71 47.82
CA LEU A 912 5.57 50.49 46.57
C LEU A 912 6.49 50.05 45.44
N LEU A 913 7.67 50.67 45.30
CA LEU A 913 8.71 50.26 44.33
C LEU A 913 9.22 48.86 44.58
N SER A 914 9.36 48.43 45.83
CA SER A 914 9.78 47.08 46.18
C SER A 914 8.69 46.05 45.86
N GLU A 915 7.45 46.36 46.15
CA GLU A 915 6.29 45.49 45.83
C GLU A 915 6.11 45.37 44.33
N LEU A 916 6.21 46.41 43.54
CA LEU A 916 6.12 46.39 42.08
C LEU A 916 7.33 45.64 41.45
N LYS A 917 8.51 45.77 42.03
CA LYS A 917 9.71 45.04 41.57
C LYS A 917 9.58 43.53 41.79
N ASP A 918 8.91 43.11 42.86
CA ASP A 918 8.70 41.68 43.16
C ASP A 918 7.52 41.09 42.29
N GLN A 919 6.75 41.94 41.69
CA GLN A 919 5.66 41.57 40.76
C GLN A 919 6.11 41.54 39.28
N VAL A 920 7.24 42.15 38.91
CA VAL A 920 7.79 42.09 37.54
C VAL A 920 8.30 40.67 37.24
N MET A 921 7.70 40.00 36.23
CA MET A 921 8.09 38.68 35.77
C MET A 921 9.19 38.71 34.70
#